data_ea7814be5ddd3b1d76289ae288a6925f
#
_entry.id   ea7814be5ddd3b1d76289ae288a6925f
#
_cell.length_a   1.000
_cell.length_b   1.000
_cell.length_c   1.000
_cell.angle_alpha   90.00
_cell.angle_beta   90.00
_cell.angle_gamma   90.00
#
_symmetry.space_group_name_H-M   'P 1'
#
loop_
_entity.id
_entity.type
_entity.pdbx_description
1 polymer ?
#
loop_
_entity_poly.entity_id
_entity_poly.type
_entity_poly.pdbx_seq_one_letter_code
_entity_poly.pdbx_strand_id
1 'polypeptide(L)'
;MKKILFFAVLCAIALHFPLSTLHSQQAYWVFLADKAGTTFDPYAYFDAKAIERYHQCGADLYDITNYPLNDGYVKQIETILTDSSSFITHYSSLIGASRWMNALGVMATPDQIVAIEHLPYVLRVQPIAATGLHLASSTQSPNASGLFDIATVDGPLEAQLVRMNGKAFRDAGFDGRGIRIAVFDGGFPQVNTHAAFKHLRDNHQIIKTWNFPKDKEDVYGWNSHGTMTLSCIAGRMGDRDLGLATGAEFLLARTEVNSEPFKEEVWWQMAVEWADRNGANIISSSLGYGKERHYTTDMDGTSYVAKAGNLAARKGMLVVNSAGNEATDSQWKTIITPADADSVLCVGGIENSLTKYNHIAFSSYGPSADGRQKPNVCAFGYARTANTGKGDNKYHYVHGTSFSCPLVAGFAACAWQASPGKSAMEMFHLIEQSADLYPYCDYAFGYGVPQADFFTQSPSHSATPSPTFHFEEKDGEILVRPLRAVVNKPIFYKEMAIDGYVVRYGNQHIYFLDTTGAIHFSICSGHRLEVFLDGYTEGITSSMDPDADHDSFGTITSEDAFAASDKHYRDDDMQQPSLYGSNAKYRSHVYFGFGLPISTASAEMPVNGWSPSWSFGIRILQSYSKTYSIGIGIGMTFTHYRFNDAPLNDFETSLGITQTDLSGYKEVNNRSLEMSEVLNLELFQRIRLRALGLFGNGLHWDLGVYVSGEGDTYTLGGENPNGSSSSYSEHSYSDAKATEDYRITYGIVTRLTYDIIGIYARYRLEDLGKDPAPGKVLLPRLTVGLQLQF
;
A
#
# COMPACT_ATOMS: atom_id res chain seq x y z
N MET A 1 -38.46 30.03 19.10
CA MET A 1 -37.53 30.17 20.24
C MET A 1 -37.03 28.82 20.80
N LYS A 2 -37.88 27.85 21.20
CA LYS A 2 -37.40 26.56 21.76
C LYS A 2 -36.53 25.73 20.80
N LYS A 3 -36.79 25.76 19.48
CA LYS A 3 -36.06 25.07 18.43
C LYS A 3 -34.67 25.70 18.16
N ILE A 4 -34.59 27.04 18.26
CA ILE A 4 -33.31 27.77 18.15
C ILE A 4 -32.48 27.55 19.41
N LEU A 5 -33.10 27.44 20.59
CA LEU A 5 -32.40 27.12 21.83
C LEU A 5 -31.89 25.67 21.85
N PHE A 6 -32.67 24.71 21.30
CA PHE A 6 -32.22 23.32 21.20
C PHE A 6 -31.07 23.17 20.17
N PHE A 7 -31.12 23.90 19.07
CA PHE A 7 -30.04 23.92 18.08
C PHE A 7 -28.82 24.72 18.59
N ALA A 8 -29.04 25.81 19.29
CA ALA A 8 -27.99 26.53 19.99
C ALA A 8 -27.38 25.68 21.13
N VAL A 9 -28.18 24.85 21.80
CA VAL A 9 -27.68 23.87 22.78
C VAL A 9 -26.99 22.69 22.10
N LEU A 10 -27.46 22.20 20.94
CA LEU A 10 -26.73 21.19 20.15
C LEU A 10 -25.45 21.78 19.55
N CYS A 11 -25.49 23.00 19.05
CA CYS A 11 -24.29 23.72 18.60
C CYS A 11 -23.42 24.12 19.79
N ALA A 12 -23.99 24.47 20.96
CA ALA A 12 -23.22 24.72 22.17
C ALA A 12 -22.73 23.42 22.82
N ILE A 13 -23.43 22.29 22.66
CA ILE A 13 -22.93 20.96 23.03
C ILE A 13 -21.89 20.50 22.00
N ALA A 14 -22.07 20.78 20.72
CA ALA A 14 -21.02 20.57 19.70
C ALA A 14 -19.85 21.56 19.83
N LEU A 15 -20.10 22.76 20.40
CA LEU A 15 -19.09 23.79 20.70
C LEU A 15 -18.62 23.75 22.17
N HIS A 16 -19.36 23.08 23.09
CA HIS A 16 -19.03 22.80 24.50
C HIS A 16 -18.81 21.30 24.81
N PHE A 17 -18.97 20.38 23.84
CA PHE A 17 -17.87 19.47 23.79
C PHE A 17 -16.68 20.39 23.68
N PRO A 18 -15.84 20.42 24.70
CA PRO A 18 -14.63 21.19 24.55
C PRO A 18 -14.11 20.78 23.18
N LEU A 19 -13.66 21.76 22.42
CA LEU A 19 -12.55 21.58 21.54
C LEU A 19 -11.32 21.29 22.44
N SER A 20 -11.44 20.47 23.45
CA SER A 20 -10.54 19.40 23.70
C SER A 20 -10.59 18.70 22.34
N THR A 21 -9.84 19.28 21.39
CA THR A 21 -9.14 18.54 20.39
C THR A 21 -9.09 17.15 20.97
N LEU A 22 -9.89 16.20 20.43
CA LEU A 22 -9.63 14.82 20.66
C LEU A 22 -8.16 14.75 20.32
N HIS A 23 -7.31 14.67 21.36
CA HIS A 23 -5.86 14.71 21.28
C HIS A 23 -5.51 13.34 20.76
N SER A 24 -5.81 13.12 19.47
CA SER A 24 -5.45 11.88 18.81
C SER A 24 -3.94 11.85 18.81
N GLN A 25 -3.42 10.92 19.57
CA GLN A 25 -2.00 10.65 19.54
C GLN A 25 -1.63 10.22 18.12
N GLN A 26 -0.58 10.82 17.58
CA GLN A 26 0.04 10.45 16.32
C GLN A 26 1.42 9.85 16.60
N ALA A 27 1.90 9.04 15.67
CA ALA A 27 3.21 8.46 15.75
C ALA A 27 4.28 9.44 15.28
N TYR A 28 5.33 9.61 16.06
CA TYR A 28 6.47 10.50 15.74
C TYR A 28 7.79 9.82 16.02
N TRP A 29 8.79 10.15 15.21
CA TRP A 29 10.19 10.01 15.57
C TRP A 29 10.66 11.26 16.31
N VAL A 30 11.23 11.08 17.50
CA VAL A 30 11.91 12.11 18.27
C VAL A 30 13.41 11.84 18.20
N PHE A 31 14.14 12.62 17.45
CA PHE A 31 15.60 12.50 17.28
C PHE A 31 16.33 13.26 18.36
N LEU A 32 17.27 12.57 19.01
CA LEU A 32 18.10 13.16 20.06
C LEU A 32 19.40 13.74 19.46
N ALA A 33 19.88 14.81 20.03
CA ALA A 33 21.04 15.54 19.54
C ALA A 33 22.36 14.72 19.69
N ASP A 34 22.46 14.01 20.81
CA ASP A 34 23.67 13.26 21.16
C ASP A 34 23.37 12.04 22.04
N LYS A 35 24.43 11.35 22.42
CA LYS A 35 24.44 10.25 23.40
C LYS A 35 25.35 10.58 24.58
N ALA A 36 25.42 11.86 24.97
CA ALA A 36 26.30 12.33 26.03
C ALA A 36 26.06 11.58 27.35
N GLY A 37 27.14 11.26 28.03
CA GLY A 37 27.13 10.54 29.31
C GLY A 37 26.77 9.04 29.22
N THR A 38 26.64 8.47 28.03
CA THR A 38 26.43 7.03 27.87
C THR A 38 27.77 6.31 27.81
N THR A 39 27.78 5.08 28.28
CA THR A 39 28.91 4.13 28.16
C THR A 39 28.45 2.90 27.41
N PHE A 40 29.36 2.26 26.69
CA PHE A 40 29.03 1.08 25.91
C PHE A 40 30.16 0.06 25.96
N ASP A 41 29.80 -1.17 26.30
CA ASP A 41 30.68 -2.33 26.18
C ASP A 41 30.12 -3.27 25.10
N PRO A 42 30.75 -3.32 23.91
CA PRO A 42 30.27 -4.15 22.81
C PRO A 42 30.34 -5.63 23.15
N TYR A 43 31.30 -6.08 23.95
CA TYR A 43 31.46 -7.48 24.32
C TYR A 43 30.43 -7.99 25.34
N ALA A 44 29.83 -7.07 26.10
CA ALA A 44 28.67 -7.37 26.95
C ALA A 44 27.33 -7.26 26.18
N TYR A 45 27.30 -6.47 25.11
CA TYR A 45 26.06 -6.18 24.37
C TYR A 45 25.81 -7.15 23.22
N PHE A 46 26.82 -7.44 22.40
CA PHE A 46 26.69 -8.25 21.21
C PHE A 46 26.89 -9.75 21.48
N ASP A 47 26.12 -10.58 20.74
CA ASP A 47 26.41 -12.00 20.60
C ASP A 47 27.79 -12.20 19.97
N ALA A 48 28.48 -13.30 20.32
CA ALA A 48 29.81 -13.60 19.78
C ALA A 48 29.82 -13.62 18.23
N LYS A 49 28.77 -14.10 17.61
CA LYS A 49 28.63 -14.13 16.16
C LYS A 49 28.48 -12.73 15.57
N ALA A 50 27.87 -11.79 16.28
CA ALA A 50 27.84 -10.39 15.88
C ALA A 50 29.25 -9.78 15.90
N ILE A 51 30.01 -10.02 16.97
CA ILE A 51 31.38 -9.54 17.11
C ILE A 51 32.25 -10.09 15.96
N GLU A 52 32.13 -11.39 15.68
CA GLU A 52 32.81 -12.02 14.55
C GLU A 52 32.49 -11.36 13.22
N ARG A 53 31.17 -11.11 12.93
CA ARG A 53 30.72 -10.43 11.72
C ARG A 53 31.30 -9.02 11.61
N TYR A 54 31.30 -8.22 12.70
CA TYR A 54 31.91 -6.89 12.72
C TYR A 54 33.42 -6.94 12.37
N HIS A 55 34.14 -7.90 12.89
CA HIS A 55 35.54 -8.09 12.55
C HIS A 55 35.76 -8.51 11.08
N GLN A 56 34.87 -9.38 10.56
CA GLN A 56 34.94 -9.82 9.16
C GLN A 56 34.66 -8.72 8.17
N CYS A 57 33.71 -7.83 8.46
CA CYS A 57 33.36 -6.72 7.57
C CYS A 57 34.16 -5.44 7.85
N GLY A 58 35.01 -5.42 8.87
CA GLY A 58 35.82 -4.26 9.26
C GLY A 58 35.01 -3.11 9.86
N ALA A 59 33.79 -3.37 10.34
CA ALA A 59 32.95 -2.38 11.01
C ALA A 59 33.44 -2.13 12.45
N ASP A 60 33.30 -0.89 12.91
CA ASP A 60 33.73 -0.49 14.26
C ASP A 60 32.67 -0.94 15.30
N LEU A 61 33.08 -1.81 16.23
CA LEU A 61 32.24 -2.20 17.36
C LEU A 61 31.89 -1.02 18.28
N TYR A 62 32.74 -0.01 18.36
CA TYR A 62 32.54 1.22 19.15
C TYR A 62 31.93 2.36 18.34
N ASP A 63 31.40 2.09 17.14
CA ASP A 63 30.64 3.08 16.40
C ASP A 63 29.54 3.70 17.27
N ILE A 64 29.39 5.01 17.22
CA ILE A 64 28.44 5.74 18.07
C ILE A 64 27.00 5.28 17.88
N THR A 65 26.64 4.73 16.74
CA THR A 65 25.30 4.15 16.50
C THR A 65 25.02 2.97 17.42
N ASN A 66 26.02 2.26 17.91
CA ASN A 66 25.87 1.11 18.80
C ASN A 66 25.64 1.51 20.26
N TYR A 67 26.00 2.75 20.64
CA TYR A 67 25.81 3.21 22.01
C TYR A 67 24.32 3.32 22.36
N PRO A 68 23.95 3.10 23.61
CA PRO A 68 22.57 3.32 24.06
C PRO A 68 22.16 4.79 23.91
N LEU A 69 20.85 5.03 23.91
CA LEU A 69 20.33 6.37 24.12
C LEU A 69 20.64 6.85 25.53
N ASN A 70 20.67 8.16 25.75
CA ASN A 70 20.79 8.70 27.09
C ASN A 70 19.51 8.43 27.88
N ASP A 71 19.62 7.64 28.94
CA ASP A 71 18.47 7.25 29.78
C ASP A 71 17.77 8.44 30.43
N GLY A 72 18.49 9.53 30.74
CA GLY A 72 17.92 10.74 31.28
C GLY A 72 17.00 11.45 30.30
N TYR A 73 17.42 11.49 29.02
CA TYR A 73 16.61 12.07 27.95
C TYR A 73 15.35 11.24 27.71
N VAL A 74 15.50 9.90 27.63
CA VAL A 74 14.38 8.98 27.48
C VAL A 74 13.36 9.15 28.57
N LYS A 75 13.78 9.16 29.84
CA LYS A 75 12.89 9.31 31.01
C LYS A 75 12.15 10.64 31.03
N GLN A 76 12.78 11.74 30.63
CA GLN A 76 12.10 13.03 30.56
C GLN A 76 11.02 13.04 29.48
N ILE A 77 11.31 12.46 28.31
CA ILE A 77 10.32 12.35 27.22
C ILE A 77 9.17 11.43 27.68
N GLU A 78 9.45 10.29 28.31
CA GLU A 78 8.42 9.40 28.88
C GLU A 78 7.54 10.13 29.90
N THR A 79 8.12 10.99 30.73
CA THR A 79 7.36 11.80 31.69
C THR A 79 6.37 12.72 30.99
N ILE A 80 6.77 13.43 29.95
CA ILE A 80 5.88 14.28 29.14
C ILE A 80 4.76 13.45 28.50
N LEU A 81 5.09 12.24 28.02
CA LEU A 81 4.12 11.36 27.38
C LEU A 81 3.09 10.77 28.35
N THR A 82 3.43 10.63 29.63
CA THR A 82 2.55 10.04 30.66
C THR A 82 1.75 11.09 31.46
N ASP A 83 2.13 12.36 31.39
CA ASP A 83 1.59 13.45 32.23
C ASP A 83 0.23 14.01 31.75
N SER A 84 -0.42 13.36 30.79
CA SER A 84 -1.76 13.77 30.36
C SER A 84 -2.84 13.10 31.19
N SER A 85 -3.63 13.92 31.88
CA SER A 85 -4.79 13.58 32.70
C SER A 85 -5.99 12.97 31.96
N SER A 86 -5.77 12.29 30.84
CA SER A 86 -6.83 11.64 30.10
C SER A 86 -7.07 10.20 30.56
N PHE A 87 -8.27 9.96 31.05
CA PHE A 87 -8.81 8.71 31.59
C PHE A 87 -8.95 7.55 30.57
N ILE A 88 -8.30 7.58 29.44
CA ILE A 88 -8.50 6.61 28.38
C ILE A 88 -7.21 5.85 28.09
N THR A 89 -7.22 4.58 28.51
CA THR A 89 -6.40 3.43 28.10
C THR A 89 -4.88 3.48 28.27
N HIS A 90 -4.39 2.53 29.04
CA HIS A 90 -2.98 2.14 29.25
C HIS A 90 -2.32 1.56 27.98
N TYR A 91 -2.18 2.34 26.92
CA TYR A 91 -1.24 2.00 25.85
C TYR A 91 0.05 2.78 26.08
N SER A 92 1.19 2.08 26.09
CA SER A 92 2.50 2.72 26.16
C SER A 92 2.62 3.76 25.05
N SER A 93 2.83 5.02 25.46
CA SER A 93 3.07 6.12 24.53
C SER A 93 4.45 6.02 23.86
N LEU A 94 5.37 5.25 24.42
CA LEU A 94 6.63 4.88 23.80
C LEU A 94 6.42 3.63 22.95
N ILE A 95 6.65 3.74 21.63
CA ILE A 95 6.57 2.63 20.67
C ILE A 95 7.85 1.81 20.75
N GLY A 96 9.00 2.50 20.81
CA GLY A 96 10.31 1.90 20.87
C GLY A 96 11.44 2.91 20.74
N ALA A 97 12.67 2.40 20.83
CA ALA A 97 13.88 3.19 20.78
C ALA A 97 14.84 2.62 19.74
N SER A 98 15.46 3.48 18.96
CA SER A 98 16.50 3.13 17.99
C SER A 98 17.84 3.69 18.44
N ARG A 99 18.79 2.82 18.73
CA ARG A 99 20.18 3.21 18.97
C ARG A 99 20.81 3.80 17.72
N TRP A 100 20.56 3.16 16.57
CA TRP A 100 21.18 3.54 15.31
C TRP A 100 20.79 4.93 14.86
N MET A 101 19.51 5.29 15.05
CA MET A 101 19.02 6.62 14.69
C MET A 101 19.16 7.65 15.79
N ASN A 102 19.54 7.24 17.00
CA ASN A 102 19.49 8.04 18.21
C ASN A 102 18.11 8.70 18.39
N ALA A 103 17.07 7.88 18.33
CA ALA A 103 15.68 8.35 18.26
C ALA A 103 14.71 7.47 19.03
N LEU A 104 13.58 8.07 19.42
CA LEU A 104 12.43 7.39 20.03
C LEU A 104 11.26 7.43 19.06
N GLY A 105 10.60 6.29 18.84
CA GLY A 105 9.28 6.23 18.27
C GLY A 105 8.22 6.41 19.36
N VAL A 106 7.37 7.44 19.23
CA VAL A 106 6.40 7.79 20.26
C VAL A 106 5.00 7.97 19.68
N MET A 107 3.98 7.69 20.50
CA MET A 107 2.62 8.17 20.28
C MET A 107 2.41 9.41 21.14
N ALA A 108 2.15 10.55 20.54
CA ALA A 108 2.04 11.81 21.24
C ALA A 108 0.93 12.71 20.68
N THR A 109 0.37 13.55 21.56
CA THR A 109 -0.52 14.64 21.15
C THR A 109 0.28 15.83 20.63
N PRO A 110 -0.33 16.76 19.87
CA PRO A 110 0.36 17.97 19.43
C PRO A 110 0.98 18.79 20.57
N ASP A 111 0.31 18.89 21.71
CA ASP A 111 0.82 19.64 22.87
C ASP A 111 2.05 18.96 23.49
N GLN A 112 2.04 17.62 23.59
CA GLN A 112 3.18 16.84 24.03
C GLN A 112 4.36 16.99 23.06
N ILE A 113 4.12 17.03 21.75
CA ILE A 113 5.16 17.26 20.74
C ILE A 113 5.79 18.63 20.92
N VAL A 114 4.99 19.68 21.10
CA VAL A 114 5.51 21.03 21.37
C VAL A 114 6.40 21.04 22.62
N ALA A 115 5.97 20.36 23.69
CA ALA A 115 6.76 20.25 24.93
C ALA A 115 8.08 19.49 24.69
N ILE A 116 8.04 18.40 23.90
CA ILE A 116 9.22 17.60 23.56
C ILE A 116 10.20 18.40 22.68
N GLU A 117 9.71 19.15 21.68
CA GLU A 117 10.54 19.99 20.81
C GLU A 117 11.31 21.10 21.55
N HIS A 118 10.80 21.55 22.69
CA HIS A 118 11.47 22.54 23.53
C HIS A 118 12.59 21.97 24.42
N LEU A 119 12.78 20.66 24.46
CA LEU A 119 13.87 20.06 25.21
C LEU A 119 15.22 20.33 24.51
N PRO A 120 16.26 20.79 25.23
CA PRO A 120 17.50 21.25 24.61
C PRO A 120 18.31 20.14 23.90
N TYR A 121 18.02 18.90 24.17
CA TYR A 121 18.64 17.73 23.58
C TYR A 121 17.76 17.04 22.52
N VAL A 122 16.62 17.59 22.16
CA VAL A 122 15.81 17.14 21.03
C VAL A 122 16.28 17.89 19.77
N LEU A 123 16.83 17.17 18.81
CA LEU A 123 17.34 17.72 17.57
C LEU A 123 16.18 18.09 16.63
N ARG A 124 15.17 17.22 16.54
CA ARG A 124 13.96 17.39 15.73
C ARG A 124 12.93 16.35 16.09
N VAL A 125 11.68 16.68 15.77
CA VAL A 125 10.56 15.73 15.79
C VAL A 125 9.99 15.61 14.39
N GLN A 126 9.66 14.40 13.97
CA GLN A 126 9.14 14.13 12.64
C GLN A 126 7.99 13.11 12.71
N PRO A 127 6.84 13.38 12.09
CA PRO A 127 5.77 12.39 12.00
C PRO A 127 6.25 11.10 11.32
N ILE A 128 5.85 9.97 11.86
CA ILE A 128 5.97 8.69 11.18
C ILE A 128 4.74 8.60 10.27
N ALA A 129 4.94 8.87 9.01
CA ALA A 129 3.96 8.95 7.92
C ALA A 129 2.48 9.08 8.35
N ALA A 130 1.85 10.19 8.01
CA ALA A 130 0.44 10.42 8.26
C ALA A 130 -0.36 10.12 7.00
N THR A 131 -0.92 8.92 6.87
CA THR A 131 -1.94 8.66 5.86
C THR A 131 -3.02 7.74 6.38
N GLY A 132 -4.20 7.87 5.80
CA GLY A 132 -5.46 7.36 6.30
C GLY A 132 -5.50 5.86 6.50
N LEU A 133 -6.43 5.47 7.35
CA LEU A 133 -6.87 4.09 7.52
C LEU A 133 -7.32 3.55 6.15
N HIS A 134 -6.47 2.79 5.50
CA HIS A 134 -6.95 1.74 4.64
C HIS A 134 -7.15 0.51 5.53
N LEU A 135 -8.38 0.03 5.60
CA LEU A 135 -8.65 -1.31 6.06
C LEU A 135 -7.71 -2.21 5.28
N ALA A 136 -6.85 -2.91 6.00
CA ALA A 136 -5.98 -3.89 5.41
C ALA A 136 -6.76 -4.63 4.34
N SER A 137 -6.32 -4.52 3.11
CA SER A 137 -6.68 -5.48 2.10
C SER A 137 -6.27 -6.80 2.73
N SER A 138 -7.24 -7.48 3.34
CA SER A 138 -7.04 -8.85 3.73
C SER A 138 -6.41 -9.50 2.51
N THR A 139 -5.26 -10.10 2.69
CA THR A 139 -4.71 -11.07 1.76
C THR A 139 -5.67 -12.26 1.71
N GLN A 140 -6.89 -12.02 1.28
CA GLN A 140 -7.71 -13.04 0.67
C GLN A 140 -7.04 -13.26 -0.67
N SER A 141 -6.19 -14.28 -0.68
CA SER A 141 -5.82 -14.94 -1.91
C SER A 141 -7.08 -15.00 -2.77
N PRO A 142 -7.14 -14.36 -3.93
CA PRO A 142 -8.19 -14.69 -4.87
C PRO A 142 -8.11 -16.21 -4.99
N ASN A 143 -9.23 -16.89 -4.83
CA ASN A 143 -9.28 -18.33 -5.06
C ASN A 143 -8.63 -18.57 -6.40
N ALA A 144 -7.38 -19.05 -6.39
CA ALA A 144 -6.61 -19.38 -7.57
C ALA A 144 -7.18 -20.69 -8.14
N SER A 145 -8.42 -20.62 -8.62
CA SER A 145 -9.06 -21.64 -9.45
C SER A 145 -8.81 -21.39 -10.94
N GLY A 146 -7.79 -20.61 -11.29
CA GLY A 146 -7.30 -20.41 -12.65
C GLY A 146 -5.97 -21.14 -12.80
N LEU A 147 -6.01 -22.24 -13.50
CA LEU A 147 -4.99 -22.96 -14.22
C LEU A 147 -3.61 -22.25 -14.34
N PHE A 148 -2.86 -22.24 -13.25
CA PHE A 148 -1.43 -22.07 -13.35
C PHE A 148 -0.84 -23.47 -13.49
N ASP A 149 -0.03 -23.69 -14.52
CA ASP A 149 0.76 -24.89 -14.68
C ASP A 149 1.87 -24.86 -13.63
N ILE A 150 1.49 -25.26 -12.40
CA ILE A 150 2.44 -25.31 -11.29
C ILE A 150 3.46 -26.38 -11.64
N ALA A 151 4.71 -25.95 -11.87
CA ALA A 151 5.78 -26.87 -12.17
C ALA A 151 5.91 -27.92 -11.07
N THR A 152 5.72 -29.16 -11.43
CA THR A 152 5.92 -30.31 -10.55
C THR A 152 7.22 -31.02 -10.92
N VAL A 153 7.97 -31.46 -9.93
CA VAL A 153 9.23 -32.16 -10.14
C VAL A 153 9.28 -33.38 -9.25
N ASP A 154 9.98 -34.40 -9.71
CA ASP A 154 10.33 -35.57 -8.92
C ASP A 154 11.63 -35.33 -8.17
N GLY A 155 11.79 -35.98 -7.02
CA GLY A 155 13.04 -35.92 -6.25
C GLY A 155 12.96 -35.15 -4.93
N PRO A 156 14.11 -34.86 -4.33
CA PRO A 156 14.20 -34.37 -2.97
C PRO A 156 14.04 -32.85 -2.83
N LEU A 157 13.90 -32.12 -3.92
CA LEU A 157 13.70 -30.68 -3.92
C LEU A 157 12.33 -30.34 -4.51
N GLU A 158 11.68 -29.32 -3.97
CA GLU A 158 10.49 -28.75 -4.58
C GLU A 158 10.87 -27.89 -5.80
N ALA A 159 9.95 -27.71 -6.75
CA ALA A 159 10.18 -27.00 -8.00
C ALA A 159 10.77 -25.60 -7.81
N GLN A 160 10.36 -24.92 -6.74
CA GLN A 160 10.88 -23.59 -6.36
C GLN A 160 12.40 -23.58 -6.12
N LEU A 161 12.97 -24.70 -5.69
CA LEU A 161 14.40 -24.85 -5.48
C LEU A 161 15.12 -25.39 -6.73
N VAL A 162 14.43 -26.22 -7.53
CA VAL A 162 14.98 -26.73 -8.78
C VAL A 162 15.21 -25.58 -9.77
N ARG A 163 14.34 -24.59 -9.82
CA ARG A 163 14.50 -23.38 -10.65
C ARG A 163 15.79 -22.60 -10.35
N MET A 164 16.23 -22.61 -9.10
CA MET A 164 17.48 -21.99 -8.62
C MET A 164 18.70 -22.92 -8.74
N ASN A 165 18.56 -24.06 -9.43
CA ASN A 165 19.57 -25.12 -9.48
C ASN A 165 20.03 -25.60 -8.08
N GLY A 166 19.12 -25.61 -7.09
CA GLY A 166 19.40 -25.92 -5.69
C GLY A 166 20.02 -27.30 -5.47
N LYS A 167 19.91 -28.21 -6.47
CA LYS A 167 20.58 -29.50 -6.45
C LYS A 167 22.09 -29.36 -6.33
N ALA A 168 22.70 -28.35 -6.94
CA ALA A 168 24.13 -28.12 -6.88
C ALA A 168 24.60 -27.86 -5.43
N PHE A 169 23.86 -27.05 -4.66
CA PHE A 169 24.16 -26.86 -3.22
C PHE A 169 23.98 -28.14 -2.43
N ARG A 170 22.87 -28.85 -2.66
CA ARG A 170 22.61 -30.13 -1.94
C ARG A 170 23.69 -31.17 -2.20
N ASP A 171 24.09 -31.35 -3.45
CA ASP A 171 25.13 -32.31 -3.83
C ASP A 171 26.51 -31.93 -3.25
N ALA A 172 26.77 -30.63 -3.10
CA ALA A 172 28.00 -30.12 -2.47
C ALA A 172 27.96 -30.08 -0.93
N GLY A 173 26.81 -30.40 -0.32
CA GLY A 173 26.62 -30.37 1.14
C GLY A 173 26.44 -28.97 1.74
N PHE A 174 26.06 -27.97 0.94
CA PHE A 174 25.75 -26.62 1.39
C PHE A 174 24.26 -26.50 1.75
N ASP A 175 24.00 -26.34 3.04
CA ASP A 175 22.65 -26.26 3.64
C ASP A 175 22.44 -24.98 4.47
N GLY A 176 23.33 -24.01 4.35
CA GLY A 176 23.31 -22.75 5.11
C GLY A 176 23.94 -22.85 6.50
N ARG A 177 24.59 -23.95 6.84
CA ARG A 177 25.24 -24.16 8.14
C ARG A 177 26.31 -23.10 8.41
N GLY A 178 26.30 -22.57 9.64
CA GLY A 178 27.18 -21.48 10.04
C GLY A 178 26.58 -20.10 9.78
N ILE A 179 25.51 -19.98 9.00
CA ILE A 179 24.81 -18.72 8.70
C ILE A 179 23.59 -18.58 9.62
N ARG A 180 23.39 -17.39 10.18
CA ARG A 180 22.24 -17.03 11.01
C ARG A 180 21.33 -16.08 10.24
N ILE A 181 20.05 -16.48 10.07
CA ILE A 181 19.04 -15.73 9.32
C ILE A 181 18.02 -15.16 10.31
N ALA A 182 17.82 -13.84 10.29
CA ALA A 182 16.73 -13.19 10.99
C ALA A 182 15.52 -13.08 10.04
N VAL A 183 14.38 -13.61 10.46
CA VAL A 183 13.12 -13.57 9.68
C VAL A 183 12.17 -12.61 10.35
N PHE A 184 11.76 -11.55 9.62
CA PHE A 184 10.83 -10.53 10.09
C PHE A 184 9.47 -10.76 9.45
N ASP A 185 8.41 -10.86 10.28
CA ASP A 185 7.08 -11.21 9.78
C ASP A 185 5.95 -10.92 10.80
N GLY A 186 4.71 -11.24 10.44
CA GLY A 186 3.51 -11.03 11.26
C GLY A 186 3.29 -12.05 12.39
N GLY A 187 4.06 -13.14 12.41
CA GLY A 187 3.95 -14.21 13.40
C GLY A 187 4.38 -15.57 12.84
N PHE A 188 4.54 -16.54 13.73
CA PHE A 188 5.10 -17.86 13.38
C PHE A 188 4.29 -19.00 14.01
N PRO A 189 2.94 -19.04 13.86
CA PRO A 189 2.13 -20.10 14.46
C PRO A 189 2.58 -21.48 13.98
N GLN A 190 2.58 -22.44 14.89
CA GLN A 190 2.96 -23.84 14.65
C GLN A 190 4.41 -24.09 14.17
N VAL A 191 5.30 -23.11 14.12
CA VAL A 191 6.74 -23.39 13.90
C VAL A 191 7.29 -24.27 15.01
N ASN A 192 6.75 -24.14 16.21
CA ASN A 192 7.10 -24.96 17.37
C ASN A 192 6.48 -26.38 17.35
N THR A 193 5.57 -26.71 16.43
CA THR A 193 4.90 -28.03 16.36
C THR A 193 4.92 -28.66 14.97
N HIS A 194 4.77 -27.89 13.90
CA HIS A 194 4.60 -28.37 12.52
C HIS A 194 5.79 -29.24 12.06
N ALA A 195 5.49 -30.30 11.32
CA ALA A 195 6.46 -31.27 10.82
C ALA A 195 7.52 -30.62 9.90
N ALA A 196 7.17 -29.58 9.16
CA ALA A 196 8.09 -28.87 8.29
C ALA A 196 9.34 -28.32 9.01
N PHE A 197 9.25 -28.08 10.31
CA PHE A 197 10.31 -27.47 11.11
C PHE A 197 10.86 -28.40 12.19
N LYS A 198 10.50 -29.70 12.15
CA LYS A 198 10.95 -30.68 13.13
C LYS A 198 12.48 -30.70 13.23
N HIS A 199 13.18 -30.68 12.10
CA HIS A 199 14.65 -30.69 12.06
C HIS A 199 15.26 -29.45 12.70
N LEU A 200 14.63 -28.25 12.54
CA LEU A 200 15.10 -27.01 13.19
C LEU A 200 15.00 -27.10 14.72
N ARG A 201 13.93 -27.71 15.22
CA ARG A 201 13.71 -27.89 16.66
C ARG A 201 14.65 -28.93 17.22
N ASP A 202 14.77 -30.09 16.56
CA ASP A 202 15.64 -31.20 17.01
C ASP A 202 17.10 -30.77 17.08
N ASN A 203 17.55 -29.89 16.20
CA ASN A 203 18.90 -29.37 16.12
C ASN A 203 19.12 -28.04 16.84
N HIS A 204 18.10 -27.52 17.56
CA HIS A 204 18.15 -26.23 18.27
C HIS A 204 18.58 -25.05 17.38
N GLN A 205 18.10 -25.01 16.12
CA GLN A 205 18.48 -24.01 15.13
C GLN A 205 17.69 -22.69 15.29
N ILE A 206 16.56 -22.68 16.02
CA ILE A 206 15.86 -21.45 16.40
C ILE A 206 16.52 -20.90 17.65
N ILE A 207 17.42 -19.91 17.45
CA ILE A 207 18.30 -19.40 18.50
C ILE A 207 17.58 -18.44 19.43
N LYS A 208 16.72 -17.58 18.87
CA LYS A 208 16.01 -16.55 19.63
C LYS A 208 14.77 -16.09 18.91
N THR A 209 13.79 -15.63 19.68
CA THR A 209 12.54 -15.08 19.16
C THR A 209 12.22 -13.78 19.87
N TRP A 210 11.52 -12.84 19.18
CA TRP A 210 11.02 -11.61 19.80
C TRP A 210 9.78 -11.08 19.11
N ASN A 211 8.81 -10.69 19.88
CA ASN A 211 7.54 -10.13 19.45
C ASN A 211 7.51 -8.63 19.82
N PHE A 212 7.90 -7.78 18.88
CA PHE A 212 8.00 -6.34 19.11
C PHE A 212 6.65 -5.69 19.48
N PRO A 213 5.53 -6.01 18.78
CA PRO A 213 4.21 -5.50 19.17
C PRO A 213 3.76 -5.83 20.59
N LYS A 214 4.27 -6.90 21.19
CA LYS A 214 3.86 -7.39 22.52
C LYS A 214 4.98 -7.38 23.56
N ASP A 215 6.17 -6.98 23.16
CA ASP A 215 7.37 -6.93 24.00
C ASP A 215 7.62 -8.23 24.79
N LYS A 216 7.68 -9.37 24.06
CA LYS A 216 7.89 -10.69 24.66
C LYS A 216 8.53 -11.68 23.68
N GLU A 217 9.04 -12.78 24.20
CA GLU A 217 9.70 -13.80 23.36
C GLU A 217 8.72 -14.62 22.49
N ASP A 218 7.45 -14.75 22.89
CA ASP A 218 6.49 -15.59 22.19
C ASP A 218 6.09 -15.00 20.82
N VAL A 219 6.42 -15.75 19.76
CA VAL A 219 6.09 -15.43 18.37
C VAL A 219 5.20 -16.49 17.70
N TYR A 220 4.88 -17.59 18.42
CA TYR A 220 4.23 -18.79 17.87
C TYR A 220 2.70 -18.66 17.75
N GLY A 221 2.26 -17.51 17.32
CA GLY A 221 0.86 -17.19 17.09
C GLY A 221 0.68 -16.13 16.02
N TRP A 222 -0.50 -15.55 15.98
CA TRP A 222 -0.95 -14.45 15.13
C TRP A 222 -1.03 -14.82 13.64
N ASN A 223 -0.39 -14.05 12.76
CA ASN A 223 -0.44 -14.26 11.33
C ASN A 223 0.46 -15.45 10.91
N SER A 224 -0.08 -16.33 10.07
CA SER A 224 0.65 -17.51 9.57
C SER A 224 1.70 -17.19 8.49
N HIS A 225 1.77 -15.94 8.03
CA HIS A 225 2.64 -15.56 6.93
C HIS A 225 4.11 -15.88 7.23
N GLY A 226 4.61 -15.59 8.44
CA GLY A 226 5.98 -15.92 8.81
C GLY A 226 6.29 -17.42 8.89
N THR A 227 5.30 -18.25 9.19
CA THR A 227 5.45 -19.71 9.08
C THR A 227 5.63 -20.15 7.62
N MET A 228 4.90 -19.51 6.72
CA MET A 228 5.00 -19.79 5.29
C MET A 228 6.34 -19.28 4.71
N THR A 229 6.80 -18.09 5.10
CA THR A 229 8.10 -17.55 4.64
C THR A 229 9.26 -18.38 5.17
N LEU A 230 9.23 -18.79 6.45
CA LEU A 230 10.24 -19.71 7.00
C LEU A 230 10.26 -21.05 6.29
N SER A 231 9.09 -21.54 5.78
CA SER A 231 9.04 -22.75 4.95
C SER A 231 9.87 -22.62 3.67
N CYS A 232 9.83 -21.45 3.02
CA CYS A 232 10.61 -21.18 1.82
C CYS A 232 12.11 -21.06 2.09
N ILE A 233 12.51 -20.71 3.32
CA ILE A 233 13.93 -20.63 3.69
C ILE A 233 14.50 -22.03 4.02
N ALA A 234 13.78 -22.80 4.86
CA ALA A 234 14.32 -24.00 5.49
C ALA A 234 13.30 -25.10 5.75
N GLY A 235 12.07 -24.99 5.22
CA GLY A 235 11.03 -26.01 5.47
C GLY A 235 11.31 -27.33 4.80
N ARG A 236 10.73 -28.43 5.36
CA ARG A 236 10.75 -29.77 4.80
C ARG A 236 9.36 -30.38 4.74
N MET A 237 9.11 -31.19 3.73
CA MET A 237 7.91 -32.00 3.56
C MET A 237 8.31 -33.48 3.42
N GLY A 238 8.41 -34.17 4.54
CA GLY A 238 9.04 -35.48 4.60
C GLY A 238 10.52 -35.38 4.19
N ASP A 239 10.92 -36.14 3.16
CA ASP A 239 12.28 -36.13 2.62
C ASP A 239 12.53 -35.06 1.57
N ARG A 240 11.50 -34.26 1.25
CA ARG A 240 11.59 -33.19 0.26
C ARG A 240 11.82 -31.83 0.93
N ASP A 241 12.84 -31.11 0.50
CA ASP A 241 13.14 -29.77 0.95
C ASP A 241 12.24 -28.75 0.24
N LEU A 242 11.67 -27.82 1.01
CA LEU A 242 10.89 -26.66 0.57
C LEU A 242 11.77 -25.40 0.55
N GLY A 243 12.85 -25.38 1.32
CA GLY A 243 13.86 -24.34 1.41
C GLY A 243 15.26 -24.91 1.41
N LEU A 244 16.24 -24.12 0.96
CA LEU A 244 17.63 -24.60 0.81
C LEU A 244 18.43 -24.56 2.12
N ALA A 245 18.13 -23.60 3.03
CA ALA A 245 18.93 -23.33 4.22
C ALA A 245 18.52 -24.18 5.43
N THR A 246 18.37 -25.47 5.23
CA THR A 246 17.89 -26.42 6.28
C THR A 246 18.87 -26.63 7.44
N GLY A 247 20.13 -26.20 7.28
CA GLY A 247 21.18 -26.24 8.31
C GLY A 247 21.48 -24.89 8.96
N ALA A 248 20.81 -23.81 8.54
CA ALA A 248 21.01 -22.46 9.08
C ALA A 248 20.44 -22.29 10.50
N GLU A 249 20.91 -21.27 11.20
CA GLU A 249 20.35 -20.80 12.47
C GLU A 249 19.32 -19.69 12.23
N PHE A 250 18.32 -19.56 13.12
CA PHE A 250 17.20 -18.64 12.93
C PHE A 250 16.97 -17.72 14.14
N LEU A 251 16.74 -16.46 13.85
CA LEU A 251 16.15 -15.47 14.74
C LEU A 251 14.76 -15.13 14.20
N LEU A 252 13.69 -15.31 14.99
CA LEU A 252 12.33 -15.03 14.53
C LEU A 252 11.80 -13.77 15.21
N ALA A 253 11.54 -12.73 14.41
CA ALA A 253 11.05 -11.46 14.88
C ALA A 253 9.62 -11.20 14.36
N ARG A 254 8.66 -11.06 15.27
CA ARG A 254 7.36 -10.55 14.91
C ARG A 254 7.39 -9.03 14.93
N THR A 255 7.15 -8.40 13.77
CA THR A 255 7.17 -6.92 13.60
C THR A 255 5.85 -6.36 13.12
N GLU A 256 4.91 -7.22 12.68
CA GLU A 256 3.67 -6.82 12.05
C GLU A 256 2.43 -7.21 12.86
N VAL A 257 1.34 -6.47 12.65
CA VAL A 257 0.00 -6.78 13.15
C VAL A 257 -1.03 -6.61 12.03
N ASN A 258 -2.19 -7.29 12.14
CA ASN A 258 -3.19 -7.27 11.06
C ASN A 258 -3.85 -5.90 10.80
N SER A 259 -3.65 -4.91 11.67
CA SER A 259 -4.18 -3.55 11.52
C SER A 259 -3.22 -2.59 10.84
N GLU A 260 -2.03 -3.04 10.51
CA GLU A 260 -0.98 -2.28 9.80
C GLU A 260 -0.77 -0.83 10.32
N PRO A 261 -0.52 -0.65 11.63
CA PRO A 261 -0.30 0.68 12.19
C PRO A 261 1.09 1.20 11.81
N PHE A 262 1.29 2.51 11.77
CA PHE A 262 2.59 3.15 11.51
C PHE A 262 3.72 2.69 12.44
N LYS A 263 3.40 2.11 13.58
CA LYS A 263 4.35 1.53 14.54
C LYS A 263 5.20 0.41 13.93
N GLU A 264 4.74 -0.22 12.85
CA GLU A 264 5.44 -1.35 12.22
C GLU A 264 6.80 -0.95 11.67
N GLU A 265 6.93 0.26 11.12
CA GLU A 265 8.24 0.78 10.69
C GLU A 265 9.21 0.96 11.87
N VAL A 266 8.70 1.35 13.04
CA VAL A 266 9.51 1.43 14.27
C VAL A 266 9.90 0.02 14.72
N TRP A 267 8.96 -0.92 14.74
CA TRP A 267 9.25 -2.30 15.12
C TRP A 267 10.20 -2.99 14.14
N TRP A 268 10.07 -2.72 12.85
CA TRP A 268 11.02 -3.20 11.84
C TRP A 268 12.42 -2.66 12.10
N GLN A 269 12.55 -1.35 12.38
CA GLN A 269 13.83 -0.73 12.75
C GLN A 269 14.43 -1.38 14.01
N MET A 270 13.62 -1.57 15.05
CA MET A 270 14.06 -2.23 16.28
C MET A 270 14.51 -3.69 16.02
N ALA A 271 13.80 -4.39 15.13
CA ALA A 271 14.12 -5.76 14.75
C ALA A 271 15.46 -5.86 14.02
N VAL A 272 15.80 -4.89 13.16
CA VAL A 272 17.12 -4.84 12.52
C VAL A 272 18.24 -4.69 13.56
N GLU A 273 18.09 -3.79 14.53
CA GLU A 273 19.05 -3.62 15.62
C GLU A 273 19.15 -4.87 16.53
N TRP A 274 18.00 -5.52 16.76
CA TRP A 274 17.95 -6.77 17.51
C TRP A 274 18.62 -7.91 16.74
N ALA A 275 18.45 -8.00 15.42
CA ALA A 275 19.13 -8.97 14.57
C ALA A 275 20.65 -8.74 14.55
N ASP A 276 21.08 -7.49 14.45
CA ASP A 276 22.49 -7.08 14.57
C ASP A 276 23.10 -7.57 15.88
N ARG A 277 22.46 -7.22 17.01
CA ARG A 277 22.88 -7.61 18.35
C ARG A 277 23.01 -9.12 18.51
N ASN A 278 22.09 -9.88 17.92
CA ASN A 278 22.04 -11.33 18.05
C ASN A 278 22.77 -12.06 16.91
N GLY A 279 23.64 -11.40 16.15
CA GLY A 279 24.58 -12.02 15.23
C GLY A 279 23.96 -12.54 13.93
N ALA A 280 22.89 -11.94 13.42
CA ALA A 280 22.37 -12.28 12.10
C ALA A 280 23.40 -12.00 11.01
N ASN A 281 23.54 -12.90 10.05
CA ASN A 281 24.27 -12.67 8.81
C ASN A 281 23.32 -12.17 7.71
N ILE A 282 22.08 -12.70 7.70
CA ILE A 282 21.07 -12.38 6.70
C ILE A 282 19.81 -11.92 7.43
N ILE A 283 19.14 -10.89 6.89
CA ILE A 283 17.77 -10.53 7.22
C ILE A 283 16.90 -10.94 6.04
N SER A 284 15.87 -11.74 6.28
CA SER A 284 14.79 -12.04 5.34
C SER A 284 13.53 -11.30 5.76
N SER A 285 13.13 -10.31 4.98
CA SER A 285 11.97 -9.48 5.25
C SER A 285 10.99 -9.55 4.06
N SER A 286 9.88 -10.25 4.27
CA SER A 286 8.79 -10.32 3.30
C SER A 286 7.74 -9.25 3.55
N LEU A 287 8.19 -8.10 4.02
CA LEU A 287 7.42 -6.96 4.46
C LEU A 287 7.77 -5.73 3.62
N GLY A 288 6.88 -4.75 3.64
CA GLY A 288 7.18 -3.49 3.00
C GLY A 288 6.07 -2.49 3.19
N TYR A 289 6.43 -1.23 3.04
CA TYR A 289 5.59 -0.09 3.32
C TYR A 289 5.46 0.73 2.03
N GLY A 290 4.22 0.87 1.56
CA GLY A 290 3.91 1.47 0.26
C GLY A 290 2.85 2.55 0.36
N LYS A 291 1.87 2.50 -0.50
CA LYS A 291 0.83 3.52 -0.77
C LYS A 291 0.05 4.01 0.46
N GLU A 292 -0.04 3.21 1.50
CA GLU A 292 -0.74 3.56 2.74
C GLU A 292 0.05 4.59 3.56
N ARG A 293 1.38 4.66 3.36
CA ARG A 293 2.31 5.44 4.20
C ARG A 293 3.23 6.35 3.41
N HIS A 294 3.52 5.99 2.17
CA HIS A 294 4.52 6.63 1.32
C HIS A 294 3.94 7.02 -0.04
N TYR A 295 4.69 7.83 -0.77
CA TYR A 295 4.46 8.15 -2.16
C TYR A 295 5.40 7.31 -3.04
N THR A 296 5.07 7.13 -4.30
CA THR A 296 5.98 6.45 -5.25
C THR A 296 7.33 7.16 -5.35
N THR A 297 7.34 8.48 -5.18
CA THR A 297 8.56 9.31 -5.15
C THR A 297 9.42 9.08 -3.92
N ASP A 298 8.87 8.50 -2.85
CA ASP A 298 9.63 8.22 -1.62
C ASP A 298 10.36 6.86 -1.71
N MET A 299 10.16 6.13 -2.81
CA MET A 299 10.86 4.87 -3.08
C MET A 299 12.28 5.12 -3.61
N ASP A 300 12.99 6.05 -2.99
CA ASP A 300 14.31 6.55 -3.36
C ASP A 300 15.44 6.11 -2.39
N GLY A 301 15.13 5.23 -1.44
CA GLY A 301 16.08 4.75 -0.43
C GLY A 301 16.25 5.69 0.77
N THR A 302 15.45 6.76 0.88
CA THR A 302 15.60 7.76 1.96
C THR A 302 14.65 7.56 3.14
N SER A 303 13.70 6.63 3.07
CA SER A 303 12.85 6.25 4.20
C SER A 303 13.69 5.76 5.39
N TYR A 304 13.13 5.78 6.61
CA TYR A 304 13.87 5.32 7.79
C TYR A 304 14.18 3.83 7.75
N VAL A 305 13.25 3.02 7.25
CA VAL A 305 13.48 1.58 7.10
C VAL A 305 14.51 1.29 6.00
N ALA A 306 14.52 2.06 4.91
CA ALA A 306 15.55 1.96 3.87
C ALA A 306 16.94 2.34 4.43
N LYS A 307 17.04 3.44 5.19
CA LYS A 307 18.27 3.84 5.88
C LYS A 307 18.78 2.77 6.86
N ALA A 308 17.85 2.12 7.57
CA ALA A 308 18.19 1.02 8.46
C ALA A 308 18.72 -0.19 7.69
N GLY A 309 18.10 -0.54 6.56
CA GLY A 309 18.58 -1.59 5.67
C GLY A 309 20.00 -1.31 5.16
N ASN A 310 20.25 -0.09 4.70
CA ASN A 310 21.59 0.35 4.28
C ASN A 310 22.61 0.32 5.43
N LEU A 311 22.22 0.69 6.65
CA LEU A 311 23.12 0.60 7.81
C LEU A 311 23.37 -0.84 8.22
N ALA A 312 22.37 -1.72 8.12
CA ALA A 312 22.52 -3.15 8.35
C ALA A 312 23.59 -3.76 7.42
N ALA A 313 23.55 -3.39 6.14
CA ALA A 313 24.56 -3.82 5.16
C ALA A 313 25.97 -3.33 5.52
N ARG A 314 26.12 -2.06 5.93
CA ARG A 314 27.42 -1.53 6.41
C ARG A 314 27.93 -2.27 7.66
N LYS A 315 27.04 -2.77 8.50
CA LYS A 315 27.37 -3.58 9.67
C LYS A 315 27.56 -5.08 9.35
N GLY A 316 27.56 -5.44 8.08
CA GLY A 316 27.88 -6.78 7.58
C GLY A 316 26.69 -7.75 7.51
N MET A 317 25.45 -7.25 7.52
CA MET A 317 24.25 -8.08 7.28
C MET A 317 23.76 -7.95 5.85
N LEU A 318 23.47 -9.03 5.16
CA LEU A 318 22.77 -9.04 3.88
C LEU A 318 21.26 -8.92 4.13
N VAL A 319 20.66 -7.82 3.70
CA VAL A 319 19.22 -7.63 3.80
C VAL A 319 18.56 -8.06 2.49
N VAL A 320 17.66 -9.05 2.56
CA VAL A 320 16.87 -9.56 1.44
C VAL A 320 15.43 -9.17 1.69
N ASN A 321 14.84 -8.42 0.78
CA ASN A 321 13.47 -7.91 0.93
C ASN A 321 12.63 -8.14 -0.32
N SER A 322 11.35 -8.42 -0.12
CA SER A 322 10.39 -8.58 -1.23
C SER A 322 10.14 -7.26 -1.96
N ALA A 323 10.00 -7.32 -3.29
CA ALA A 323 9.77 -6.14 -4.13
C ALA A 323 8.42 -5.46 -3.88
N GLY A 324 7.43 -6.21 -3.41
CA GLY A 324 6.03 -5.79 -3.29
C GLY A 324 5.12 -6.51 -4.28
N ASN A 325 3.80 -6.36 -4.09
CA ASN A 325 2.78 -7.02 -4.90
C ASN A 325 1.85 -6.01 -5.59
N GLU A 326 2.38 -4.86 -5.98
CA GLU A 326 1.62 -3.68 -6.37
C GLU A 326 1.50 -3.50 -7.89
N ALA A 327 2.06 -4.42 -8.72
CA ALA A 327 2.09 -4.25 -10.17
C ALA A 327 0.70 -4.14 -10.82
N THR A 328 -0.32 -4.78 -10.24
CA THR A 328 -1.71 -4.69 -10.71
C THR A 328 -2.42 -3.42 -10.25
N ASP A 329 -1.85 -2.70 -9.30
CA ASP A 329 -2.35 -1.40 -8.88
C ASP A 329 -1.91 -0.34 -9.91
N SER A 330 -2.86 0.09 -10.76
CA SER A 330 -2.59 1.05 -11.86
C SER A 330 -1.94 2.36 -11.40
N GLN A 331 -1.93 2.62 -10.12
CA GLN A 331 -1.49 3.89 -9.56
C GLN A 331 -0.23 3.76 -8.69
N TRP A 332 0.21 2.54 -8.35
CA TRP A 332 1.47 2.34 -7.62
C TRP A 332 2.51 1.61 -8.48
N LYS A 333 2.26 0.38 -8.85
CA LYS A 333 3.06 -0.51 -9.70
C LYS A 333 4.52 -0.77 -9.30
N THR A 334 5.14 0.20 -8.61
CA THR A 334 6.57 0.17 -8.26
C THR A 334 6.83 -0.62 -6.97
N ILE A 335 8.10 -0.84 -6.71
CA ILE A 335 8.58 -1.45 -5.47
C ILE A 335 8.13 -0.66 -4.23
N ILE A 336 8.25 -1.28 -3.06
CA ILE A 336 7.90 -0.70 -1.75
C ILE A 336 9.13 -0.67 -0.84
N THR A 337 9.19 0.31 0.10
CA THR A 337 10.32 0.41 1.03
C THR A 337 10.24 -0.72 2.08
N PRO A 338 11.38 -1.34 2.52
CA PRO A 338 12.77 -0.95 2.28
C PRO A 338 13.44 -1.58 1.04
N ALA A 339 12.70 -2.24 0.14
CA ALA A 339 13.27 -2.86 -1.06
C ALA A 339 13.92 -1.84 -2.03
N ASP A 340 13.50 -0.56 -1.93
CA ASP A 340 14.05 0.58 -2.65
C ASP A 340 15.45 1.00 -2.19
N ALA A 341 15.91 0.55 -1.01
CA ALA A 341 17.21 0.89 -0.48
C ALA A 341 18.35 0.35 -1.35
N ASP A 342 19.45 1.09 -1.43
CA ASP A 342 20.61 0.75 -2.27
C ASP A 342 21.21 -0.62 -1.92
N SER A 343 21.49 -0.84 -0.65
CA SER A 343 22.18 -2.05 -0.16
C SER A 343 21.23 -3.18 0.28
N VAL A 344 19.94 -3.10 -0.10
CA VAL A 344 18.94 -4.14 0.14
C VAL A 344 18.70 -4.93 -1.14
N LEU A 345 18.87 -6.25 -1.08
CA LEU A 345 18.62 -7.16 -2.19
C LEU A 345 17.10 -7.29 -2.40
N CYS A 346 16.59 -6.57 -3.35
CA CYS A 346 15.19 -6.57 -3.72
C CYS A 346 14.86 -7.78 -4.58
N VAL A 347 13.84 -8.56 -4.18
CA VAL A 347 13.47 -9.80 -4.87
C VAL A 347 12.09 -9.69 -5.49
N GLY A 348 12.05 -9.78 -6.82
CA GLY A 348 10.82 -9.86 -7.62
C GLY A 348 10.29 -11.29 -7.74
N GLY A 349 9.09 -11.42 -8.33
CA GLY A 349 8.41 -12.69 -8.54
C GLY A 349 8.27 -13.06 -10.00
N ILE A 350 8.45 -14.35 -10.33
CA ILE A 350 8.13 -14.95 -11.62
C ILE A 350 7.12 -16.08 -11.47
N GLU A 351 6.45 -16.43 -12.57
CA GLU A 351 5.58 -17.60 -12.64
C GLU A 351 6.36 -18.90 -12.49
N ASN A 352 5.67 -19.96 -12.06
CA ASN A 352 6.25 -21.29 -11.81
C ASN A 352 6.55 -22.03 -13.13
N SER A 353 7.56 -21.57 -13.83
CA SER A 353 8.12 -22.28 -14.98
C SER A 353 9.62 -22.56 -14.77
N LEU A 354 10.03 -23.77 -15.01
CA LEU A 354 11.45 -24.15 -14.90
C LEU A 354 12.30 -23.58 -16.04
N THR A 355 11.68 -23.18 -17.16
CA THR A 355 12.40 -22.81 -18.38
C THR A 355 11.97 -21.48 -18.99
N LYS A 356 10.78 -20.97 -18.62
CA LYS A 356 10.26 -19.72 -19.16
C LYS A 356 10.38 -18.60 -18.14
N TYR A 357 10.49 -17.39 -18.65
CA TYR A 357 10.41 -16.15 -17.89
C TYR A 357 9.08 -15.47 -18.18
N ASN A 358 8.13 -15.63 -17.28
CA ASN A 358 6.90 -14.86 -17.26
C ASN A 358 6.88 -14.07 -15.97
N HIS A 359 6.75 -12.77 -16.08
CA HIS A 359 6.54 -11.90 -14.92
C HIS A 359 5.20 -12.27 -14.27
N ILE A 360 5.22 -12.48 -12.96
CA ILE A 360 3.96 -12.75 -12.27
C ILE A 360 3.21 -11.45 -12.04
N ALA A 361 1.94 -11.42 -12.40
CA ALA A 361 1.15 -10.20 -12.57
C ALA A 361 1.17 -9.23 -11.38
N PHE A 362 1.34 -9.71 -10.15
CA PHE A 362 1.36 -8.86 -8.96
C PHE A 362 2.75 -8.30 -8.63
N SER A 363 3.86 -8.91 -9.07
CA SER A 363 5.21 -8.51 -8.64
C SER A 363 5.51 -7.07 -9.03
N SER A 364 5.82 -6.22 -8.05
CA SER A 364 6.16 -4.82 -8.27
C SER A 364 7.37 -4.66 -9.18
N TYR A 365 7.33 -3.62 -10.01
CA TYR A 365 8.39 -3.27 -10.96
C TYR A 365 9.36 -2.26 -10.37
N GLY A 366 10.61 -2.27 -10.83
CA GLY A 366 11.52 -1.13 -10.73
C GLY A 366 11.20 -0.05 -11.78
N PRO A 367 12.04 0.97 -11.84
CA PRO A 367 13.17 1.23 -10.98
C PRO A 367 12.75 1.77 -9.60
N SER A 368 13.74 2.04 -8.71
CA SER A 368 13.51 2.94 -7.59
C SER A 368 13.24 4.36 -8.09
N ALA A 369 12.65 5.23 -7.26
CA ALA A 369 12.29 6.58 -7.67
C ALA A 369 13.49 7.45 -8.11
N ASP A 370 14.70 7.12 -7.63
CA ASP A 370 15.97 7.74 -8.03
C ASP A 370 16.67 7.00 -9.20
N GLY A 371 15.97 6.07 -9.87
CA GLY A 371 16.39 5.41 -11.10
C GLY A 371 17.31 4.19 -10.95
N ARG A 372 17.56 3.71 -9.70
CA ARG A 372 18.39 2.51 -9.50
C ARG A 372 17.68 1.24 -9.97
N GLN A 373 18.50 0.29 -10.46
CA GLN A 373 18.00 -1.03 -10.87
C GLN A 373 17.35 -1.77 -9.71
N LYS A 374 16.06 -2.05 -9.85
CA LYS A 374 15.25 -2.91 -8.98
C LYS A 374 14.20 -3.64 -9.85
N PRO A 375 13.75 -4.84 -9.46
CA PRO A 375 14.36 -5.68 -8.43
C PRO A 375 15.80 -6.05 -8.81
N ASN A 376 16.59 -6.58 -7.85
CA ASN A 376 17.92 -7.06 -8.15
C ASN A 376 17.88 -8.44 -8.80
N VAL A 377 17.10 -9.35 -8.23
CA VAL A 377 16.91 -10.72 -8.72
C VAL A 377 15.44 -11.12 -8.55
N CYS A 378 15.08 -12.27 -9.08
CA CYS A 378 13.75 -12.84 -8.89
C CYS A 378 13.79 -14.33 -8.53
N ALA A 379 12.67 -14.84 -8.02
CA ALA A 379 12.41 -16.25 -7.81
C ALA A 379 10.93 -16.54 -8.04
N PHE A 380 10.50 -17.82 -7.92
CA PHE A 380 9.09 -18.14 -8.04
C PHE A 380 8.22 -17.34 -7.09
N GLY A 381 7.20 -16.70 -7.62
CA GLY A 381 6.15 -16.01 -6.85
C GLY A 381 5.09 -16.96 -6.30
N TYR A 382 5.14 -18.26 -6.64
CA TYR A 382 4.36 -19.34 -6.04
C TYR A 382 5.29 -20.32 -5.32
N ALA A 383 4.95 -20.66 -4.09
CA ALA A 383 5.73 -21.62 -3.32
C ALA A 383 4.85 -22.59 -2.55
N ARG A 384 5.35 -23.82 -2.35
CA ARG A 384 4.75 -24.78 -1.42
C ARG A 384 5.27 -24.53 -0.02
N THR A 385 4.35 -24.41 0.95
CA THR A 385 4.67 -24.06 2.33
C THR A 385 3.86 -24.89 3.33
N ALA A 386 4.24 -24.85 4.60
CA ALA A 386 3.46 -25.40 5.70
C ALA A 386 2.10 -24.70 5.80
N ASN A 387 1.04 -25.49 6.04
CA ASN A 387 -0.34 -24.98 6.20
C ASN A 387 -0.79 -25.09 7.66
N THR A 388 -0.74 -24.01 8.39
CA THR A 388 -1.10 -23.96 9.82
C THR A 388 -2.59 -24.09 10.09
N GLY A 389 -3.46 -23.84 9.11
CA GLY A 389 -4.92 -23.94 9.27
C GLY A 389 -5.49 -25.36 9.14
N LYS A 390 -4.66 -26.35 8.79
CA LYS A 390 -5.11 -27.72 8.46
C LYS A 390 -4.42 -28.82 9.27
N GLY A 391 -3.63 -28.44 10.29
CA GLY A 391 -2.87 -29.36 11.15
C GLY A 391 -1.38 -29.41 10.88
N ASP A 392 -0.61 -30.02 11.79
CA ASP A 392 0.85 -29.92 11.88
C ASP A 392 1.66 -30.65 10.76
N ASN A 393 1.01 -31.24 9.78
CA ASN A 393 1.65 -31.98 8.68
C ASN A 393 1.04 -31.67 7.32
N LYS A 394 0.32 -30.56 7.18
CA LYS A 394 -0.31 -30.15 5.92
C LYS A 394 0.48 -29.06 5.22
N TYR A 395 0.40 -29.06 3.91
CA TYR A 395 1.10 -28.13 3.03
C TYR A 395 0.13 -27.59 1.99
N HIS A 396 0.42 -26.41 1.49
CA HIS A 396 -0.36 -25.75 0.45
C HIS A 396 0.53 -24.88 -0.42
N TYR A 397 0.02 -24.44 -1.55
CA TYR A 397 0.65 -23.43 -2.36
C TYR A 397 0.16 -22.05 -1.96
N VAL A 398 1.07 -21.11 -1.98
CA VAL A 398 0.85 -19.68 -1.69
C VAL A 398 1.50 -18.82 -2.78
N HIS A 399 1.11 -17.57 -2.87
CA HIS A 399 1.65 -16.66 -3.87
C HIS A 399 1.97 -15.28 -3.27
N GLY A 400 2.91 -14.59 -3.87
CA GLY A 400 3.41 -13.28 -3.46
C GLY A 400 4.92 -13.20 -3.58
N THR A 401 5.47 -12.00 -3.80
CA THR A 401 6.91 -11.74 -3.69
C THR A 401 7.42 -12.02 -2.28
N SER A 402 6.51 -12.04 -1.30
CA SER A 402 6.75 -12.52 0.06
C SER A 402 7.31 -13.94 0.13
N PHE A 403 7.14 -14.74 -0.93
CA PHE A 403 7.66 -16.12 -1.00
C PHE A 403 8.89 -16.21 -1.91
N SER A 404 9.03 -15.30 -2.88
CA SER A 404 10.26 -15.17 -3.67
C SER A 404 11.44 -14.72 -2.80
N CYS A 405 11.23 -13.74 -1.94
CA CYS A 405 12.24 -13.21 -1.03
C CYS A 405 12.87 -14.27 -0.14
N PRO A 406 12.13 -15.08 0.64
CA PRO A 406 12.72 -16.10 1.50
C PRO A 406 13.39 -17.25 0.73
N LEU A 407 12.95 -17.56 -0.50
CA LEU A 407 13.67 -18.50 -1.36
C LEU A 407 15.08 -17.99 -1.66
N VAL A 408 15.22 -16.70 -2.00
CA VAL A 408 16.52 -16.07 -2.23
C VAL A 408 17.32 -15.94 -0.92
N ALA A 409 16.67 -15.67 0.21
CA ALA A 409 17.37 -15.62 1.51
C ALA A 409 17.95 -16.99 1.89
N GLY A 410 17.22 -18.08 1.65
CA GLY A 410 17.71 -19.45 1.83
C GLY A 410 18.85 -19.80 0.86
N PHE A 411 18.73 -19.39 -0.39
CA PHE A 411 19.80 -19.50 -1.39
C PHE A 411 21.05 -18.74 -0.95
N ALA A 412 20.90 -17.50 -0.49
CA ALA A 412 21.98 -16.64 -0.03
C ALA A 412 22.77 -17.27 1.13
N ALA A 413 22.09 -17.97 2.04
CA ALA A 413 22.76 -18.68 3.14
C ALA A 413 23.65 -19.82 2.64
N CYS A 414 23.17 -20.62 1.68
CA CYS A 414 23.96 -21.69 1.07
C CYS A 414 25.12 -21.11 0.22
N ALA A 415 24.85 -20.04 -0.53
CA ALA A 415 25.87 -19.34 -1.31
C ALA A 415 26.96 -18.73 -0.40
N TRP A 416 26.59 -18.19 0.74
CA TRP A 416 27.56 -17.64 1.69
C TRP A 416 28.38 -18.72 2.38
N GLN A 417 27.76 -19.86 2.72
CA GLN A 417 28.49 -21.06 3.21
C GLN A 417 29.50 -21.56 2.17
N ALA A 418 29.15 -21.50 0.87
CA ALA A 418 30.04 -21.87 -0.23
C ALA A 418 31.16 -20.85 -0.50
N SER A 419 31.02 -19.63 0.03
CA SER A 419 31.93 -18.49 -0.23
C SER A 419 32.43 -17.87 1.07
N PRO A 420 33.16 -18.61 1.90
CA PRO A 420 33.61 -18.14 3.21
C PRO A 420 34.51 -16.91 3.09
N GLY A 421 34.37 -15.98 4.04
CA GLY A 421 35.18 -14.76 4.12
C GLY A 421 34.66 -13.59 3.24
N LYS A 422 33.58 -13.78 2.51
CA LYS A 422 32.94 -12.71 1.77
C LYS A 422 32.13 -11.78 2.69
N SER A 423 32.16 -10.50 2.43
CA SER A 423 31.29 -9.50 3.08
C SER A 423 29.86 -9.59 2.55
N ALA A 424 28.91 -8.96 3.26
CA ALA A 424 27.51 -8.90 2.85
C ALA A 424 27.34 -8.32 1.45
N MET A 425 28.05 -7.22 1.12
CA MET A 425 27.94 -6.58 -0.19
C MET A 425 28.65 -7.37 -1.30
N GLU A 426 29.75 -8.07 -0.99
CA GLU A 426 30.31 -9.03 -1.95
C GLU A 426 29.32 -10.15 -2.24
N MET A 427 28.63 -10.68 -1.22
CA MET A 427 27.58 -11.70 -1.41
C MET A 427 26.39 -11.16 -2.20
N PHE A 428 25.98 -9.90 -1.92
CA PHE A 428 24.95 -9.22 -2.70
C PHE A 428 25.28 -9.25 -4.21
N HIS A 429 26.47 -8.80 -4.58
CA HIS A 429 26.90 -8.79 -5.98
C HIS A 429 27.15 -10.18 -6.57
N LEU A 430 27.63 -11.14 -5.77
CA LEU A 430 27.78 -12.52 -6.23
C LEU A 430 26.43 -13.18 -6.51
N ILE A 431 25.39 -12.84 -5.74
CA ILE A 431 24.02 -13.32 -6.00
C ILE A 431 23.47 -12.71 -7.30
N GLU A 432 23.70 -11.42 -7.53
CA GLU A 432 23.35 -10.79 -8.82
C GLU A 432 24.10 -11.47 -9.99
N GLN A 433 25.41 -11.66 -9.84
CA GLN A 433 26.26 -12.30 -10.86
C GLN A 433 25.90 -13.76 -11.12
N SER A 434 25.37 -14.46 -10.12
CA SER A 434 24.93 -15.84 -10.27
C SER A 434 23.60 -16.00 -11.00
N ALA A 435 22.88 -14.90 -11.20
CA ALA A 435 21.57 -14.94 -11.83
C ALA A 435 21.67 -15.20 -13.34
N ASP A 436 20.74 -15.98 -13.87
CA ASP A 436 20.82 -16.59 -15.21
C ASP A 436 20.60 -15.60 -16.37
N LEU A 437 20.24 -14.34 -16.11
CA LEU A 437 20.23 -13.27 -17.09
C LEU A 437 21.47 -12.37 -17.01
N TYR A 438 22.31 -12.48 -15.95
CA TYR A 438 23.47 -11.62 -15.80
C TYR A 438 24.42 -11.71 -17.01
N PRO A 439 24.96 -10.59 -17.53
CA PRO A 439 24.89 -9.20 -17.02
C PRO A 439 23.67 -8.38 -17.46
N TYR A 440 22.76 -8.94 -18.26
CA TYR A 440 21.50 -8.27 -18.58
C TYR A 440 20.64 -8.09 -17.33
N CYS A 441 19.93 -6.96 -17.25
CA CYS A 441 18.91 -6.73 -16.23
C CYS A 441 17.81 -5.82 -16.79
N ASP A 442 16.62 -5.96 -16.21
CA ASP A 442 15.48 -5.07 -16.47
C ASP A 442 14.65 -4.84 -15.19
N TYR A 443 13.61 -4.04 -15.29
CA TYR A 443 12.79 -3.65 -14.14
C TYR A 443 11.70 -4.67 -13.76
N ALA A 444 11.55 -5.75 -14.53
CA ALA A 444 10.64 -6.85 -14.22
C ALA A 444 11.36 -8.00 -13.51
N PHE A 445 12.53 -8.40 -14.03
CA PHE A 445 13.23 -9.62 -13.62
C PHE A 445 14.53 -9.35 -12.86
N GLY A 446 15.02 -8.12 -12.84
CA GLY A 446 16.37 -7.83 -12.36
C GLY A 446 17.40 -8.58 -13.23
N TYR A 447 18.39 -9.15 -12.58
CA TYR A 447 19.37 -10.02 -13.23
C TYR A 447 18.87 -11.46 -13.43
N GLY A 448 17.60 -11.76 -13.14
CA GLY A 448 17.03 -13.09 -13.29
C GLY A 448 17.05 -13.91 -11.98
N VAL A 449 17.06 -15.22 -12.12
CA VAL A 449 17.00 -16.15 -10.99
C VAL A 449 18.42 -16.64 -10.63
N PRO A 450 18.86 -16.44 -9.37
CA PRO A 450 20.18 -16.92 -8.92
C PRO A 450 20.35 -18.43 -9.10
N GLN A 451 21.55 -18.86 -9.51
CA GLN A 451 21.88 -20.24 -9.86
C GLN A 451 22.97 -20.80 -8.93
N ALA A 452 22.66 -21.92 -8.26
CA ALA A 452 23.53 -22.51 -7.24
C ALA A 452 24.85 -23.09 -7.80
N ASP A 453 24.84 -23.52 -9.05
CA ASP A 453 26.05 -24.07 -9.70
C ASP A 453 27.16 -23.02 -9.88
N PHE A 454 26.81 -21.73 -9.94
CA PHE A 454 27.78 -20.62 -9.93
C PHE A 454 28.74 -20.72 -8.71
N PHE A 455 28.24 -21.15 -7.56
CA PHE A 455 28.99 -21.22 -6.30
C PHE A 455 29.67 -22.58 -6.08
N THR A 456 29.31 -23.61 -6.82
CA THR A 456 29.78 -24.98 -6.60
C THR A 456 30.79 -25.44 -7.64
N GLN A 457 30.87 -24.76 -8.78
CA GLN A 457 31.83 -25.03 -9.84
C GLN A 457 33.15 -24.30 -9.57
N SER A 458 34.29 -24.95 -9.93
CA SER A 458 35.57 -24.27 -9.87
C SER A 458 35.64 -23.06 -10.80
N PRO A 459 36.41 -22.00 -10.44
CA PRO A 459 36.42 -20.73 -11.19
C PRO A 459 36.97 -20.79 -12.63
N SER A 460 36.93 -21.93 -13.30
CA SER A 460 37.38 -22.08 -14.68
C SER A 460 36.52 -21.34 -15.75
N HIS A 461 35.47 -20.61 -15.32
CA HIS A 461 34.53 -19.93 -16.21
C HIS A 461 34.76 -18.42 -16.28
N SER A 462 36.01 -17.99 -16.44
CA SER A 462 36.24 -16.62 -16.95
C SER A 462 36.30 -16.54 -18.46
N ALA A 463 35.72 -17.52 -19.16
CA ALA A 463 35.59 -17.43 -20.60
C ALA A 463 34.53 -16.38 -20.91
N THR A 464 34.90 -15.29 -21.59
CA THR A 464 33.97 -14.33 -22.16
C THR A 464 32.90 -15.12 -22.91
N PRO A 465 31.60 -14.92 -22.62
CA PRO A 465 30.54 -15.64 -23.35
C PRO A 465 30.74 -15.51 -24.86
N SER A 466 30.66 -16.62 -25.59
CA SER A 466 30.75 -16.58 -27.03
C SER A 466 29.50 -15.90 -27.59
N PRO A 467 29.63 -15.08 -28.63
CA PRO A 467 28.51 -14.48 -29.30
C PRO A 467 27.44 -15.51 -29.70
N THR A 468 26.20 -15.25 -29.35
CA THR A 468 25.04 -16.08 -29.73
C THR A 468 24.18 -15.44 -30.79
N PHE A 469 24.41 -14.18 -31.10
CA PHE A 469 23.75 -13.38 -32.13
C PHE A 469 24.69 -12.29 -32.63
N HIS A 470 24.28 -11.62 -33.73
CA HIS A 470 24.93 -10.43 -34.27
C HIS A 470 23.91 -9.34 -34.53
N PHE A 471 24.31 -8.09 -34.36
CA PHE A 471 23.55 -6.94 -34.81
C PHE A 471 23.88 -6.56 -36.27
N GLU A 472 22.86 -6.09 -36.97
CA GLU A 472 22.96 -5.42 -38.28
C GLU A 472 22.02 -4.21 -38.24
N GLU A 473 22.49 -3.03 -38.60
CA GLU A 473 21.63 -1.85 -38.77
C GLU A 473 21.31 -1.70 -40.29
N LYS A 474 20.02 -1.68 -40.60
CA LYS A 474 19.54 -1.62 -41.98
C LYS A 474 18.18 -0.96 -42.09
N ASP A 475 18.04 -0.06 -43.06
CA ASP A 475 16.79 0.61 -43.42
C ASP A 475 16.06 1.28 -42.22
N GLY A 476 16.80 1.76 -41.23
CA GLY A 476 16.25 2.40 -40.04
C GLY A 476 15.84 1.44 -38.92
N GLU A 477 16.19 0.18 -39.04
CA GLU A 477 15.93 -0.83 -38.02
C GLU A 477 17.22 -1.49 -37.53
N ILE A 478 17.22 -1.98 -36.30
CA ILE A 478 18.25 -2.86 -35.80
C ILE A 478 17.78 -4.30 -35.95
N LEU A 479 18.55 -5.08 -36.69
CA LEU A 479 18.31 -6.49 -36.93
C LEU A 479 19.15 -7.31 -35.94
N VAL A 480 18.54 -8.20 -35.19
CA VAL A 480 19.19 -9.19 -34.34
C VAL A 480 19.17 -10.53 -35.06
N ARG A 481 20.34 -11.08 -35.37
CA ARG A 481 20.49 -12.38 -36.05
C ARG A 481 20.99 -13.45 -35.10
N PRO A 482 20.10 -14.29 -34.52
CA PRO A 482 20.48 -15.41 -33.66
C PRO A 482 21.30 -16.45 -34.44
N LEU A 483 22.30 -17.01 -33.81
CA LEU A 483 22.98 -18.18 -34.35
C LEU A 483 22.06 -19.43 -34.31
N ARG A 484 22.23 -20.37 -35.25
CA ARG A 484 21.33 -21.55 -35.34
C ARG A 484 21.18 -22.34 -34.05
N ALA A 485 22.22 -22.44 -33.25
CA ALA A 485 22.20 -23.18 -31.99
C ALA A 485 21.25 -22.60 -30.92
N VAL A 486 20.87 -21.32 -31.04
CA VAL A 486 20.12 -20.58 -30.00
C VAL A 486 18.77 -20.05 -30.49
N VAL A 487 18.34 -20.40 -31.71
CA VAL A 487 17.07 -19.90 -32.29
C VAL A 487 15.82 -20.22 -31.45
N ASN A 488 15.86 -21.24 -30.59
CA ASN A 488 14.75 -21.64 -29.75
C ASN A 488 14.89 -21.17 -28.30
N LYS A 489 15.88 -20.32 -28.01
CA LYS A 489 16.09 -19.78 -26.67
C LYS A 489 15.34 -18.45 -26.50
N PRO A 490 14.84 -18.12 -25.31
CA PRO A 490 14.19 -16.85 -25.08
C PRO A 490 15.17 -15.69 -25.31
N ILE A 491 14.68 -14.63 -25.96
CA ILE A 491 15.41 -13.38 -26.13
C ILE A 491 14.86 -12.36 -25.15
N PHE A 492 15.77 -11.60 -24.53
CA PHE A 492 15.44 -10.45 -23.67
C PHE A 492 16.04 -9.20 -24.32
N TYR A 493 15.36 -8.09 -24.19
CA TYR A 493 15.83 -6.84 -24.74
C TYR A 493 15.40 -5.66 -23.85
N LYS A 494 16.21 -4.60 -23.89
CA LYS A 494 15.84 -3.28 -23.37
C LYS A 494 16.35 -2.20 -24.30
N GLU A 495 15.59 -1.15 -24.45
CA GLU A 495 15.95 0.08 -25.11
C GLU A 495 16.23 1.14 -24.05
N MET A 496 17.35 1.80 -24.16
CA MET A 496 17.79 2.88 -23.27
C MET A 496 17.91 4.17 -24.06
N ALA A 497 17.38 5.27 -23.52
CA ALA A 497 17.60 6.60 -24.05
C ALA A 497 19.05 7.06 -23.88
N ILE A 498 19.42 8.19 -24.49
CA ILE A 498 20.78 8.74 -24.48
C ILE A 498 21.29 9.03 -23.07
N ASP A 499 20.40 9.40 -22.15
CA ASP A 499 20.68 9.64 -20.74
C ASP A 499 20.75 8.38 -19.87
N GLY A 500 20.56 7.20 -20.50
CA GLY A 500 20.62 5.90 -19.85
C GLY A 500 19.30 5.41 -19.24
N TYR A 501 18.20 6.16 -19.35
CA TYR A 501 16.87 5.68 -18.92
C TYR A 501 16.38 4.54 -19.80
N VAL A 502 15.84 3.50 -19.18
CA VAL A 502 15.19 2.40 -19.89
C VAL A 502 13.82 2.85 -20.39
N VAL A 503 13.67 2.96 -21.70
CA VAL A 503 12.45 3.40 -22.37
C VAL A 503 11.45 2.26 -22.49
N ARG A 504 11.95 1.09 -22.88
CA ARG A 504 11.17 -0.15 -22.94
C ARG A 504 12.06 -1.36 -22.72
N TYR A 505 11.47 -2.43 -22.29
CA TYR A 505 12.12 -3.74 -22.14
C TYR A 505 11.08 -4.85 -22.35
N GLY A 506 11.55 -6.05 -22.58
CA GLY A 506 10.68 -7.21 -22.75
C GLY A 506 11.43 -8.49 -23.02
N ASN A 507 10.68 -9.58 -23.07
CA ASN A 507 11.19 -10.86 -23.49
C ASN A 507 10.25 -11.52 -24.48
N GLN A 508 10.79 -12.45 -25.28
CA GLN A 508 10.03 -13.28 -26.19
C GLN A 508 10.53 -14.73 -26.09
N HIS A 509 9.63 -15.63 -25.70
CA HIS A 509 9.89 -17.07 -25.70
C HIS A 509 9.68 -17.72 -27.07
N ILE A 510 8.87 -17.08 -27.92
CA ILE A 510 8.62 -17.44 -29.28
C ILE A 510 8.74 -16.16 -30.10
N TYR A 511 9.68 -16.11 -31.02
CA TYR A 511 9.87 -14.98 -31.92
C TYR A 511 9.94 -15.45 -33.35
N PHE A 512 9.51 -14.59 -34.27
CA PHE A 512 9.52 -14.85 -35.66
C PHE A 512 10.80 -14.27 -36.29
N LEU A 513 11.53 -15.11 -37.01
CA LEU A 513 12.60 -14.67 -37.84
C LEU A 513 12.03 -14.29 -39.22
N ASP A 514 12.53 -13.23 -39.81
CA ASP A 514 12.24 -12.89 -41.18
C ASP A 514 12.85 -13.93 -42.16
N THR A 515 12.64 -13.77 -43.46
CA THR A 515 13.20 -14.65 -44.50
C THR A 515 14.72 -14.67 -44.51
N THR A 516 15.38 -13.70 -43.85
CA THR A 516 16.85 -13.61 -43.74
C THR A 516 17.38 -14.14 -42.42
N GLY A 517 16.48 -14.57 -41.50
CA GLY A 517 16.82 -15.11 -40.20
C GLY A 517 17.07 -14.03 -39.11
N ALA A 518 16.45 -12.87 -39.23
CA ALA A 518 16.59 -11.75 -38.29
C ALA A 518 15.31 -11.47 -37.50
N ILE A 519 15.48 -10.91 -36.30
CA ILE A 519 14.43 -10.27 -35.49
C ILE A 519 14.61 -8.76 -35.65
N HIS A 520 13.54 -8.03 -35.92
CA HIS A 520 13.54 -6.61 -36.17
C HIS A 520 13.21 -5.81 -34.93
N PHE A 521 14.01 -4.78 -34.65
CA PHE A 521 13.78 -3.83 -33.58
C PHE A 521 13.82 -2.39 -34.12
N SER A 522 12.68 -1.70 -34.06
CA SER A 522 12.62 -0.27 -34.29
C SER A 522 12.93 0.44 -32.99
N ILE A 523 13.98 1.26 -32.95
CA ILE A 523 14.37 2.08 -31.79
C ILE A 523 14.58 3.52 -32.22
N CYS A 524 14.46 4.45 -31.26
CA CYS A 524 14.69 5.85 -31.54
C CYS A 524 16.16 6.14 -31.86
N SER A 525 16.40 7.18 -32.67
CA SER A 525 17.74 7.64 -32.96
C SER A 525 18.53 7.98 -31.71
N GLY A 526 19.77 7.53 -31.65
CA GLY A 526 20.65 7.73 -30.50
C GLY A 526 20.35 6.84 -29.29
N HIS A 527 19.22 6.09 -29.29
CA HIS A 527 18.95 5.13 -28.24
C HIS A 527 19.84 3.89 -28.39
N ARG A 528 20.07 3.21 -27.26
CA ARG A 528 20.83 1.97 -27.20
C ARG A 528 19.88 0.78 -27.02
N LEU A 529 19.92 -0.17 -27.93
CA LEU A 529 19.30 -1.48 -27.76
C LEU A 529 20.31 -2.42 -27.11
N GLU A 530 19.95 -3.02 -25.98
CA GLU A 530 20.70 -4.11 -25.35
C GLU A 530 19.89 -5.40 -25.44
N VAL A 531 20.54 -6.48 -25.85
CA VAL A 531 19.90 -7.78 -26.06
C VAL A 531 20.68 -8.85 -25.31
N PHE A 532 19.93 -9.74 -24.64
CA PHE A 532 20.45 -10.96 -24.05
C PHE A 532 19.85 -12.19 -24.75
N LEU A 533 20.70 -13.14 -25.10
CA LEU A 533 20.29 -14.41 -25.67
C LEU A 533 21.27 -15.52 -25.24
N ASP A 534 20.76 -16.50 -24.50
CA ASP A 534 21.49 -17.72 -24.07
C ASP A 534 22.89 -17.42 -23.47
N GLY A 535 22.93 -16.55 -22.44
CA GLY A 535 24.16 -16.21 -21.70
C GLY A 535 25.04 -15.12 -22.33
N TYR A 536 24.69 -14.61 -23.52
CA TYR A 536 25.43 -13.53 -24.16
C TYR A 536 24.62 -12.23 -24.18
N THR A 537 25.26 -11.14 -23.80
CA THR A 537 24.66 -9.79 -23.83
C THR A 537 25.51 -8.87 -24.69
N GLU A 538 24.85 -8.15 -25.58
CA GLU A 538 25.49 -7.12 -26.40
C GLU A 538 24.51 -5.95 -26.62
N GLY A 539 25.03 -4.77 -26.85
CA GLY A 539 24.23 -3.56 -27.09
C GLY A 539 24.76 -2.76 -28.27
N ILE A 540 23.83 -2.23 -29.05
CA ILE A 540 24.11 -1.33 -30.17
C ILE A 540 23.39 0.00 -29.97
N THR A 541 24.02 1.10 -30.32
CA THR A 541 23.38 2.44 -30.36
C THR A 541 22.97 2.72 -31.79
N SER A 542 21.71 3.15 -31.99
CA SER A 542 21.21 3.51 -33.31
C SER A 542 21.93 4.72 -33.85
N SER A 543 22.43 4.60 -35.07
CA SER A 543 23.16 5.66 -35.79
C SER A 543 22.27 6.58 -36.62
N MET A 544 20.93 6.38 -36.54
CA MET A 544 19.99 7.09 -37.40
C MET A 544 19.94 8.59 -37.16
N ASP A 545 19.66 9.33 -38.26
CA ASP A 545 19.48 10.79 -38.22
C ASP A 545 18.23 11.15 -37.44
N PRO A 546 18.31 12.03 -36.41
CA PRO A 546 17.15 12.45 -35.61
C PRO A 546 16.06 13.18 -36.41
N ASP A 547 16.34 13.61 -37.64
CA ASP A 547 15.40 14.34 -38.51
C ASP A 547 14.60 13.44 -39.49
N ALA A 548 14.75 12.12 -39.44
CA ALA A 548 13.95 11.20 -40.25
C ALA A 548 12.55 10.97 -39.61
N ASP A 549 11.56 11.53 -40.24
CA ASP A 549 10.13 11.44 -39.84
C ASP A 549 9.65 9.97 -39.83
N HIS A 550 9.41 9.40 -38.67
CA HIS A 550 8.88 8.04 -38.50
C HIS A 550 7.50 8.05 -37.86
N ASP A 551 6.51 8.26 -38.72
CA ASP A 551 5.07 8.08 -38.41
C ASP A 551 4.60 6.63 -38.62
N SER A 552 5.34 5.62 -38.18
CA SER A 552 4.81 4.26 -38.20
C SER A 552 5.37 3.37 -37.09
N PHE A 553 4.76 3.44 -35.93
CA PHE A 553 4.94 2.43 -34.89
C PHE A 553 4.25 1.12 -35.31
N GLY A 554 5.04 0.17 -35.76
CA GLY A 554 4.60 -1.22 -35.83
C GLY A 554 4.34 -1.71 -34.41
N THR A 555 3.08 -1.95 -34.12
CA THR A 555 2.60 -2.42 -32.82
C THR A 555 3.13 -3.82 -32.55
N ILE A 556 4.18 -3.94 -31.73
CA ILE A 556 4.42 -5.19 -31.00
C ILE A 556 3.47 -5.15 -29.80
N THR A 557 2.30 -5.76 -29.96
CA THR A 557 1.37 -6.00 -28.88
C THR A 557 1.87 -7.18 -28.07
N SER A 558 2.70 -6.94 -27.07
CA SER A 558 2.75 -7.81 -25.89
C SER A 558 2.05 -7.05 -24.77
N GLU A 559 1.09 -7.65 -24.13
CA GLU A 559 0.40 -7.13 -22.96
C GLU A 559 1.36 -6.85 -21.79
N ASP A 560 2.63 -7.23 -21.92
CA ASP A 560 3.70 -7.07 -20.93
C ASP A 560 4.66 -5.92 -21.24
N ALA A 561 4.48 -5.18 -22.35
CA ALA A 561 5.31 -4.02 -22.63
C ALA A 561 4.86 -2.83 -21.78
N PHE A 562 5.46 -2.67 -20.63
CA PHE A 562 5.40 -1.44 -19.87
C PHE A 562 6.14 -0.35 -20.65
N ALA A 563 5.39 0.50 -21.35
CA ALA A 563 5.88 1.82 -21.62
C ALA A 563 6.13 2.48 -20.26
N ALA A 564 7.38 2.68 -19.89
CA ALA A 564 7.72 3.71 -18.93
C ALA A 564 7.04 4.97 -19.47
N SER A 565 5.97 5.41 -18.78
CA SER A 565 5.21 6.57 -19.22
C SER A 565 6.18 7.73 -19.39
N ASP A 566 6.08 8.45 -20.49
CA ASP A 566 6.70 9.75 -20.74
C ASP A 566 6.54 10.68 -19.54
N LYS A 567 7.40 10.59 -18.57
CA LYS A 567 7.57 11.61 -17.56
C LYS A 567 9.04 11.72 -17.21
N HIS A 568 9.71 12.60 -17.91
CA HIS A 568 10.84 13.30 -17.35
C HIS A 568 10.39 13.89 -16.02
N TYR A 569 10.84 13.33 -14.92
CA TYR A 569 10.80 14.00 -13.63
C TYR A 569 11.79 15.18 -13.70
N ARG A 570 11.28 16.34 -14.08
CA ARG A 570 11.99 17.60 -13.83
C ARG A 570 11.81 17.94 -12.36
N ASP A 571 12.78 18.62 -11.77
CA ASP A 571 12.71 19.14 -10.39
C ASP A 571 11.40 19.90 -10.06
N ASP A 572 10.72 20.43 -11.07
CA ASP A 572 9.42 21.10 -10.95
C ASP A 572 8.27 20.12 -10.65
N ASP A 573 8.40 18.81 -10.93
CA ASP A 573 7.36 17.79 -10.67
C ASP A 573 7.30 17.36 -9.19
N MET A 574 8.31 17.69 -8.39
CA MET A 574 8.32 17.47 -6.94
C MET A 574 7.23 18.24 -6.17
N GLN A 575 6.55 19.18 -6.82
CA GLN A 575 5.42 19.93 -6.26
C GLN A 575 4.04 19.37 -6.66
N GLN A 576 3.96 18.38 -7.52
CA GLN A 576 2.67 17.82 -7.93
C GLN A 576 2.08 16.90 -6.85
N PRO A 577 0.75 16.91 -6.66
CA PRO A 577 0.09 16.00 -5.74
C PRO A 577 0.33 14.55 -6.16
N SER A 578 0.63 13.68 -5.21
CA SER A 578 0.77 12.24 -5.47
C SER A 578 -0.54 11.65 -6.01
N LEU A 579 -0.48 10.49 -6.64
CA LEU A 579 -1.67 9.80 -7.15
C LEU A 579 -2.54 9.24 -6.01
N TYR A 580 -2.01 9.14 -4.77
CA TYR A 580 -2.69 8.54 -3.61
C TYR A 580 -2.49 9.29 -2.31
N GLY A 581 -3.26 8.88 -1.31
CA GLY A 581 -3.24 9.44 0.03
C GLY A 581 -3.85 10.83 0.11
N SER A 582 -3.63 11.53 1.20
CA SER A 582 -4.21 12.85 1.47
C SER A 582 -3.81 13.95 0.49
N ASN A 583 -2.75 13.72 -0.29
CA ASN A 583 -2.25 14.63 -1.33
C ASN A 583 -2.38 14.08 -2.76
N ALA A 584 -3.18 13.02 -2.95
CA ALA A 584 -3.38 12.40 -4.25
C ALA A 584 -3.93 13.39 -5.30
N LYS A 585 -3.44 13.26 -6.54
CA LYS A 585 -3.93 14.04 -7.68
C LYS A 585 -5.40 13.78 -7.96
N TYR A 586 -5.81 12.51 -7.85
CA TYR A 586 -7.20 12.08 -7.97
C TYR A 586 -7.63 11.39 -6.69
N ARG A 587 -8.85 11.66 -6.23
CA ARG A 587 -9.44 11.06 -5.06
C ARG A 587 -10.88 10.71 -5.32
N SER A 588 -11.32 9.59 -4.80
CA SER A 588 -12.73 9.24 -4.73
C SER A 588 -13.11 8.90 -3.30
N HIS A 589 -14.29 9.27 -2.89
CA HIS A 589 -14.86 8.86 -1.62
C HIS A 589 -16.35 8.69 -1.71
N VAL A 590 -16.86 7.74 -0.96
CA VAL A 590 -18.29 7.55 -0.74
C VAL A 590 -18.72 8.44 0.40
N TYR A 591 -19.90 9.03 0.30
CA TYR A 591 -20.47 9.82 1.39
C TYR A 591 -21.85 9.36 1.76
N PHE A 592 -22.18 9.57 3.03
CA PHE A 592 -23.51 9.37 3.59
C PHE A 592 -23.85 10.57 4.47
N GLY A 593 -24.99 11.20 4.22
CA GLY A 593 -25.44 12.41 4.92
C GLY A 593 -26.81 12.24 5.57
N PHE A 594 -26.96 12.85 6.75
CA PHE A 594 -28.24 13.01 7.42
C PHE A 594 -28.46 14.48 7.73
N GLY A 595 -29.57 15.03 7.31
CA GLY A 595 -29.89 16.44 7.50
C GLY A 595 -31.34 16.68 7.91
N LEU A 596 -31.59 17.91 8.32
CA LEU A 596 -32.93 18.39 8.65
C LEU A 596 -33.21 19.67 7.84
N PRO A 597 -34.30 19.73 7.08
CA PRO A 597 -34.78 20.96 6.48
C PRO A 597 -35.12 22.01 7.55
N ILE A 598 -34.66 23.23 7.34
CA ILE A 598 -34.89 24.33 8.25
C ILE A 598 -35.95 25.27 7.65
N SER A 599 -37.11 25.34 8.31
CA SER A 599 -38.15 26.31 7.95
C SER A 599 -37.70 27.73 8.29
N THR A 600 -37.64 28.60 7.31
CA THR A 600 -37.49 30.04 7.51
C THR A 600 -38.85 30.69 7.83
N ALA A 601 -38.85 31.85 8.44
CA ALA A 601 -40.08 32.56 8.82
C ALA A 601 -41.00 32.91 7.62
N SER A 602 -40.51 32.76 6.39
CA SER A 602 -41.24 32.95 5.14
C SER A 602 -41.83 31.66 4.56
N ALA A 603 -41.58 30.50 5.19
CA ALA A 603 -42.14 29.24 4.71
C ALA A 603 -43.60 29.13 5.15
N GLU A 604 -44.56 29.05 4.21
CA GLU A 604 -45.98 28.92 4.50
C GLU A 604 -46.37 27.56 5.08
N MET A 605 -45.49 26.55 4.93
CA MET A 605 -45.77 25.22 5.46
C MET A 605 -45.02 24.94 6.76
N PRO A 606 -45.77 24.71 7.85
CA PRO A 606 -45.17 24.29 9.09
C PRO A 606 -44.75 22.82 8.98
N VAL A 607 -43.55 22.59 8.48
CA VAL A 607 -42.94 21.28 8.49
C VAL A 607 -42.60 20.90 9.94
N ASN A 608 -43.01 19.70 10.34
CA ASN A 608 -42.64 19.16 11.65
C ASN A 608 -41.14 19.11 11.82
N GLY A 609 -40.60 19.44 13.01
CA GLY A 609 -39.17 19.48 13.28
C GLY A 609 -38.44 18.16 13.07
N TRP A 610 -39.13 17.04 12.85
CA TRP A 610 -38.58 15.75 12.52
C TRP A 610 -38.91 15.39 11.06
N SER A 611 -38.30 16.10 10.14
CA SER A 611 -38.38 15.85 8.70
C SER A 611 -36.98 15.46 8.22
N PRO A 612 -36.61 14.18 8.25
CA PRO A 612 -35.24 13.75 7.93
C PRO A 612 -34.95 13.84 6.44
N SER A 613 -33.70 14.19 6.11
CA SER A 613 -33.14 14.14 4.77
C SER A 613 -31.92 13.23 4.78
N TRP A 614 -31.91 12.24 3.89
CA TRP A 614 -30.82 11.30 3.73
C TRP A 614 -30.15 11.50 2.39
N SER A 615 -28.83 11.52 2.35
CA SER A 615 -28.07 11.63 1.11
C SER A 615 -26.93 10.65 1.08
N PHE A 616 -26.68 10.07 -0.09
CA PHE A 616 -25.52 9.20 -0.32
C PHE A 616 -25.05 9.31 -1.75
N GLY A 617 -23.78 9.02 -1.98
CA GLY A 617 -23.18 9.09 -3.31
C GLY A 617 -21.67 8.96 -3.28
N ILE A 618 -21.09 9.23 -4.45
CA ILE A 618 -19.65 9.18 -4.69
C ILE A 618 -19.20 10.55 -5.14
N ARG A 619 -18.04 10.99 -4.68
CA ARG A 619 -17.36 12.20 -5.12
C ARG A 619 -15.99 11.84 -5.66
N ILE A 620 -15.61 12.45 -6.76
CA ILE A 620 -14.30 12.33 -7.38
C ILE A 620 -13.69 13.72 -7.40
N LEU A 621 -12.46 13.84 -6.90
CA LEU A 621 -11.72 15.10 -6.84
C LEU A 621 -10.44 14.99 -7.64
N GLN A 622 -10.09 16.06 -8.30
CA GLN A 622 -8.79 16.29 -8.90
C GLN A 622 -8.09 17.40 -8.13
N SER A 623 -6.94 17.10 -7.56
CA SER A 623 -6.12 18.06 -6.83
C SER A 623 -5.19 18.83 -7.78
N TYR A 624 -5.15 20.14 -7.65
CA TYR A 624 -4.26 21.04 -8.40
C TYR A 624 -3.12 21.58 -7.55
N SER A 625 -3.28 21.51 -6.23
CA SER A 625 -2.24 21.81 -5.25
C SER A 625 -2.52 21.08 -3.94
N LYS A 626 -1.60 21.19 -2.97
CA LYS A 626 -1.79 20.64 -1.61
C LYS A 626 -3.02 21.22 -0.89
N THR A 627 -3.50 22.39 -1.32
CA THR A 627 -4.58 23.12 -0.65
C THR A 627 -5.85 23.25 -1.49
N TYR A 628 -5.81 22.96 -2.78
CA TYR A 628 -6.92 23.20 -3.68
C TYR A 628 -7.23 22.02 -4.60
N SER A 629 -8.51 21.66 -4.66
CA SER A 629 -9.03 20.61 -5.53
C SER A 629 -10.37 21.02 -6.14
N ILE A 630 -10.69 20.45 -7.29
CA ILE A 630 -12.02 20.52 -7.92
C ILE A 630 -12.59 19.12 -7.92
N GLY A 631 -13.87 18.98 -7.62
CA GLY A 631 -14.53 17.69 -7.55
C GLY A 631 -15.89 17.68 -8.24
N ILE A 632 -16.26 16.51 -8.70
CA ILE A 632 -17.61 16.18 -9.16
C ILE A 632 -18.21 15.14 -8.23
N GLY A 633 -19.51 15.21 -8.01
CA GLY A 633 -20.26 14.25 -7.20
C GLY A 633 -21.45 13.70 -7.96
N ILE A 634 -21.76 12.45 -7.73
CA ILE A 634 -22.98 11.80 -8.18
C ILE A 634 -23.62 11.13 -6.96
N GLY A 635 -24.91 11.37 -6.75
CA GLY A 635 -25.59 10.82 -5.59
C GLY A 635 -27.11 10.91 -5.68
N MET A 636 -27.74 10.58 -4.57
CA MET A 636 -29.18 10.65 -4.36
C MET A 636 -29.46 11.31 -3.03
N THR A 637 -30.59 11.98 -2.93
CA THR A 637 -31.08 12.56 -1.68
C THR A 637 -32.56 12.27 -1.53
N PHE A 638 -32.95 11.78 -0.37
CA PHE A 638 -34.33 11.48 0.00
C PHE A 638 -34.70 12.37 1.18
N THR A 639 -35.77 13.15 1.04
CA THR A 639 -36.26 14.05 2.09
C THR A 639 -37.68 13.70 2.41
N HIS A 640 -37.96 13.38 3.67
CA HIS A 640 -39.29 13.06 4.15
C HIS A 640 -39.83 14.26 4.95
N TYR A 641 -40.66 15.07 4.32
CA TYR A 641 -41.34 16.20 4.96
C TYR A 641 -42.59 15.70 5.69
N ARG A 642 -42.68 15.98 6.98
CA ARG A 642 -43.89 15.74 7.79
C ARG A 642 -44.58 17.04 8.07
N PHE A 643 -45.92 17.08 7.85
CA PHE A 643 -46.73 18.25 8.09
C PHE A 643 -47.47 18.12 9.42
N ASN A 644 -47.66 19.23 10.11
CA ASN A 644 -48.46 19.28 11.33
C ASN A 644 -49.97 19.28 10.97
N ASP A 645 -50.83 18.94 11.95
CA ASP A 645 -52.31 19.02 11.83
C ASP A 645 -52.74 20.49 11.64
N ALA A 646 -52.77 20.93 10.41
CA ALA A 646 -53.21 22.25 9.95
C ALA A 646 -54.21 22.06 8.81
N PRO A 647 -55.05 23.08 8.48
CA PRO A 647 -55.87 23.05 7.28
C PRO A 647 -55.01 22.78 6.05
N LEU A 648 -55.60 22.22 4.98
CA LEU A 648 -54.95 22.08 3.69
C LEU A 648 -54.27 23.38 3.28
N ASN A 649 -53.02 23.24 2.89
CA ASN A 649 -52.23 24.39 2.41
C ASN A 649 -52.32 24.47 0.87
N ASP A 650 -51.82 25.59 0.34
CA ASP A 650 -51.87 25.85 -1.11
C ASP A 650 -51.10 24.78 -1.91
N PHE A 651 -50.04 24.20 -1.31
CA PHE A 651 -49.25 23.13 -1.94
C PHE A 651 -50.03 21.83 -2.05
N GLU A 652 -50.70 21.40 -0.98
CA GLU A 652 -51.52 20.18 -1.00
C GLU A 652 -52.70 20.37 -1.96
N THR A 653 -53.27 21.54 -1.98
CA THR A 653 -54.34 21.91 -2.96
C THR A 653 -53.78 21.90 -4.40
N SER A 654 -52.55 22.32 -4.62
CA SER A 654 -51.88 22.27 -5.93
C SER A 654 -51.63 20.85 -6.42
N LEU A 655 -51.50 19.87 -5.50
CA LEU A 655 -51.44 18.44 -5.80
C LEU A 655 -52.79 17.83 -6.09
N GLY A 656 -53.88 18.61 -6.02
CA GLY A 656 -55.26 18.14 -6.25
C GLY A 656 -55.91 17.51 -5.04
N ILE A 657 -55.30 17.63 -3.84
CA ILE A 657 -55.87 17.15 -2.59
C ILE A 657 -56.99 18.08 -2.15
N THR A 658 -58.13 17.52 -1.83
CA THR A 658 -59.34 18.29 -1.47
C THR A 658 -59.72 18.08 0.00
N GLN A 659 -60.50 18.99 0.55
CA GLN A 659 -61.04 18.85 1.90
C GLN A 659 -61.90 17.57 2.04
N THR A 660 -62.43 17.06 0.94
CA THR A 660 -63.19 15.80 0.90
C THR A 660 -62.26 14.59 1.17
N ASP A 661 -61.04 14.63 0.69
CA ASP A 661 -60.06 13.59 0.94
C ASP A 661 -59.71 13.53 2.42
N LEU A 662 -59.58 14.66 3.09
CA LEU A 662 -59.38 14.75 4.53
C LEU A 662 -60.60 14.25 5.32
N SER A 663 -61.82 14.54 4.85
CA SER A 663 -63.04 14.12 5.51
C SER A 663 -63.31 12.60 5.49
N GLY A 664 -62.59 11.88 4.64
CA GLY A 664 -62.56 10.42 4.62
C GLY A 664 -61.94 9.75 5.86
N TYR A 665 -61.28 10.53 6.72
CA TYR A 665 -60.62 10.05 7.93
C TYR A 665 -61.27 10.64 9.17
N LYS A 666 -61.43 9.80 10.22
CA LYS A 666 -61.86 10.26 11.54
C LYS A 666 -60.83 11.16 12.21
N GLU A 667 -59.56 10.84 12.00
CA GLU A 667 -58.41 11.57 12.45
C GLU A 667 -57.29 11.41 11.41
N VAL A 668 -56.73 12.52 10.94
CA VAL A 668 -55.59 12.52 10.01
C VAL A 668 -54.33 12.57 10.85
N ASN A 669 -53.59 11.47 10.87
CA ASN A 669 -52.39 11.32 11.74
C ASN A 669 -51.07 11.20 10.97
N ASN A 670 -51.11 11.12 9.64
CA ASN A 670 -49.97 11.11 8.79
C ASN A 670 -50.19 11.93 7.51
N ARG A 671 -49.50 13.05 7.40
CA ARG A 671 -49.40 13.87 6.18
C ARG A 671 -47.94 14.07 5.90
N SER A 672 -47.44 13.50 4.81
CA SER A 672 -46.02 13.56 4.47
C SER A 672 -45.80 13.63 2.96
N LEU A 673 -44.71 14.29 2.59
CA LEU A 673 -44.18 14.33 1.24
C LEU A 673 -42.79 13.70 1.22
N GLU A 674 -42.64 12.66 0.45
CA GLU A 674 -41.34 12.11 0.14
C GLU A 674 -40.80 12.68 -1.15
N MET A 675 -39.71 13.40 -1.07
CA MET A 675 -39.00 13.99 -2.20
C MET A 675 -37.73 13.17 -2.47
N SER A 676 -37.65 12.64 -3.67
CA SER A 676 -36.51 11.84 -4.14
C SER A 676 -35.77 12.63 -5.21
N GLU A 677 -34.58 13.12 -4.88
CA GLU A 677 -33.64 13.69 -5.84
C GLU A 677 -32.74 12.58 -6.38
N VAL A 678 -33.07 12.09 -7.55
CA VAL A 678 -32.37 11.04 -8.26
C VAL A 678 -31.36 11.68 -9.21
N LEU A 679 -30.16 11.09 -9.31
CA LEU A 679 -29.07 11.60 -10.15
C LEU A 679 -28.67 13.05 -9.77
N ASN A 680 -28.35 13.23 -8.50
CA ASN A 680 -27.83 14.50 -8.00
C ASN A 680 -26.38 14.67 -8.47
N LEU A 681 -26.17 15.62 -9.38
CA LEU A 681 -24.83 15.95 -9.90
C LEU A 681 -24.31 17.18 -9.18
N GLU A 682 -23.13 17.07 -8.61
CA GLU A 682 -22.43 18.17 -7.93
C GLU A 682 -21.18 18.58 -8.70
N LEU A 683 -20.91 19.88 -8.74
CA LEU A 683 -19.60 20.43 -9.09
C LEU A 683 -19.16 21.31 -7.93
N PHE A 684 -18.01 21.03 -7.34
CA PHE A 684 -17.54 21.74 -6.16
C PHE A 684 -16.04 21.96 -6.19
N GLN A 685 -15.61 22.98 -5.47
CA GLN A 685 -14.21 23.24 -5.14
C GLN A 685 -13.97 22.89 -3.68
N ARG A 686 -12.80 22.34 -3.39
CA ARG A 686 -12.32 22.02 -2.05
C ARG A 686 -11.11 22.84 -1.71
N ILE A 687 -11.16 23.52 -0.58
CA ILE A 687 -10.02 24.22 0.01
C ILE A 687 -9.63 23.48 1.27
N ARG A 688 -8.40 22.98 1.33
CA ARG A 688 -7.86 22.35 2.52
C ARG A 688 -7.33 23.42 3.45
N LEU A 689 -7.89 23.49 4.65
CA LEU A 689 -7.53 24.47 5.68
C LEU A 689 -6.45 23.94 6.62
N ARG A 690 -6.43 22.62 6.83
CA ARG A 690 -5.41 21.92 7.62
C ARG A 690 -5.15 20.53 7.02
N ALA A 691 -3.87 20.20 6.83
CA ALA A 691 -3.48 18.95 6.17
C ALA A 691 -3.55 17.73 7.07
N LEU A 692 -3.53 17.91 8.40
CA LEU A 692 -3.48 16.82 9.38
C LEU A 692 -4.85 16.50 9.95
N GLY A 693 -5.25 15.24 9.91
CA GLY A 693 -6.43 14.66 10.54
C GLY A 693 -6.18 13.19 10.87
N LEU A 694 -7.03 12.60 11.71
CA LEU A 694 -6.95 11.21 12.17
C LEU A 694 -6.90 10.18 11.03
N PHE A 695 -7.59 10.50 9.92
CA PHE A 695 -7.70 9.66 8.73
C PHE A 695 -7.04 10.29 7.50
N GLY A 696 -6.13 11.24 7.72
CA GLY A 696 -5.33 11.85 6.65
C GLY A 696 -6.07 12.84 5.75
N ASN A 697 -7.39 13.03 5.88
CA ASN A 697 -8.15 13.97 5.05
C ASN A 697 -8.05 15.42 5.54
N GLY A 698 -7.76 15.62 6.82
CA GLY A 698 -7.61 16.93 7.43
C GLY A 698 -8.89 17.76 7.46
N LEU A 699 -8.75 19.04 7.79
CA LEU A 699 -9.85 20.00 7.74
C LEU A 699 -9.94 20.61 6.35
N HIS A 700 -11.09 20.48 5.71
CA HIS A 700 -11.35 21.08 4.40
C HIS A 700 -12.74 21.68 4.30
N TRP A 701 -12.85 22.68 3.44
CA TRP A 701 -14.07 23.37 3.11
C TRP A 701 -14.43 23.16 1.64
N ASP A 702 -15.61 22.62 1.40
CA ASP A 702 -16.18 22.45 0.05
C ASP A 702 -17.25 23.51 -0.20
N LEU A 703 -17.21 24.12 -1.37
CA LEU A 703 -18.25 24.99 -1.89
C LEU A 703 -18.59 24.56 -3.31
N GLY A 704 -19.86 24.29 -3.58
CA GLY A 704 -20.30 23.78 -4.86
C GLY A 704 -21.72 24.13 -5.23
N VAL A 705 -22.07 23.76 -6.45
CA VAL A 705 -23.41 23.79 -7.00
C VAL A 705 -23.86 22.38 -7.32
N TYR A 706 -25.15 22.15 -7.27
CA TYR A 706 -25.74 20.89 -7.66
C TYR A 706 -26.94 21.06 -8.58
N VAL A 707 -27.23 20.04 -9.36
CA VAL A 707 -28.43 19.85 -10.14
C VAL A 707 -28.92 18.42 -9.96
N SER A 708 -30.22 18.21 -9.82
CA SER A 708 -30.81 16.89 -9.70
C SER A 708 -32.15 16.77 -10.40
N GLY A 709 -32.48 15.58 -10.85
CA GLY A 709 -33.83 15.20 -11.26
C GLY A 709 -34.64 14.84 -10.02
N GLU A 710 -35.89 15.25 -9.98
CA GLU A 710 -36.74 15.14 -8.81
C GLU A 710 -37.98 14.28 -9.09
N GLY A 711 -38.36 13.45 -8.14
CA GLY A 711 -39.61 12.71 -8.07
C GLY A 711 -40.23 12.88 -6.69
N ASP A 712 -41.54 13.14 -6.65
CA ASP A 712 -42.27 13.40 -5.43
C ASP A 712 -43.38 12.37 -5.21
N THR A 713 -43.57 11.94 -3.96
CA THR A 713 -44.67 11.09 -3.53
C THR A 713 -45.32 11.71 -2.29
N TYR A 714 -46.59 12.06 -2.37
CA TYR A 714 -47.35 12.55 -1.23
C TYR A 714 -48.17 11.41 -0.61
N THR A 715 -48.12 11.29 0.71
CA THR A 715 -48.82 10.26 1.49
C THR A 715 -49.78 10.92 2.46
N LEU A 716 -51.05 10.54 2.40
CA LEU A 716 -52.08 10.90 3.35
C LEU A 716 -52.55 9.65 4.09
N GLY A 717 -52.44 9.65 5.40
CA GLY A 717 -52.89 8.52 6.24
C GLY A 717 -53.64 9.00 7.47
N GLY A 718 -54.62 8.18 7.92
CA GLY A 718 -55.41 8.49 9.10
C GLY A 718 -56.26 7.32 9.57
N GLU A 719 -57.00 7.52 10.68
CA GLU A 719 -57.94 6.56 11.20
C GLU A 719 -59.24 6.54 10.38
N ASN A 720 -59.72 5.34 9.98
CA ASN A 720 -60.95 5.16 9.21
C ASN A 720 -62.16 5.55 10.10
N PRO A 721 -63.22 6.21 9.58
CA PRO A 721 -64.39 6.63 10.33
C PRO A 721 -65.06 5.45 11.08
N ASN A 722 -64.97 4.22 10.65
CA ASN A 722 -65.58 3.04 11.19
C ASN A 722 -64.88 2.36 12.34
N GLY A 723 -63.78 2.94 12.87
CA GLY A 723 -63.12 2.50 14.11
C GLY A 723 -62.37 1.16 14.06
N SER A 724 -62.09 0.61 12.89
CA SER A 724 -61.21 -0.54 12.77
C SER A 724 -59.75 -0.07 12.70
N SER A 725 -58.94 -0.48 13.66
CA SER A 725 -57.52 -0.19 13.76
C SER A 725 -56.79 -0.54 12.47
N SER A 726 -55.99 0.41 12.01
CA SER A 726 -54.94 0.26 11.05
C SER A 726 -55.29 -0.12 9.61
N SER A 727 -56.01 0.70 8.89
CA SER A 727 -55.88 0.77 7.44
C SER A 727 -55.28 2.08 7.03
N TYR A 728 -54.01 2.10 6.76
CA TYR A 728 -53.37 3.17 5.97
C TYR A 728 -53.93 3.05 4.55
N SER A 729 -54.66 4.02 4.08
CA SER A 729 -54.86 4.20 2.65
C SER A 729 -53.75 5.13 2.17
N GLU A 730 -52.81 4.58 1.52
CA GLU A 730 -51.76 5.32 0.84
C GLU A 730 -52.30 5.85 -0.48
N HIS A 731 -52.55 7.16 -0.55
CA HIS A 731 -52.79 7.82 -1.81
C HIS A 731 -51.47 8.37 -2.30
N SER A 732 -50.82 7.60 -3.19
CA SER A 732 -49.64 8.05 -3.90
C SER A 732 -50.12 9.01 -5.02
N TYR A 733 -49.96 10.28 -4.80
CA TYR A 733 -50.11 11.27 -5.84
C TYR A 733 -48.73 11.43 -6.50
N SER A 734 -48.38 10.52 -7.37
CA SER A 734 -47.35 10.79 -8.35
C SER A 734 -48.01 11.62 -9.45
N ASP A 735 -47.41 12.71 -9.86
CA ASP A 735 -47.80 13.40 -11.06
C ASP A 735 -47.55 12.51 -12.28
N ALA A 736 -48.39 11.47 -12.43
CA ALA A 736 -48.32 10.46 -13.48
C ALA A 736 -48.65 11.01 -14.88
N LYS A 737 -48.77 12.31 -15.02
CA LYS A 737 -48.69 13.03 -16.29
C LYS A 737 -47.25 13.46 -16.66
N ALA A 738 -46.26 12.99 -15.94
CA ALA A 738 -44.86 13.29 -16.18
C ALA A 738 -44.26 12.51 -17.36
N THR A 739 -44.91 12.42 -18.47
CA THR A 739 -44.21 12.07 -19.72
C THR A 739 -43.56 13.29 -20.39
N GLU A 740 -43.75 14.50 -19.86
CA GLU A 740 -43.18 15.72 -20.46
C GLU A 740 -42.41 16.68 -19.53
N ASP A 741 -42.49 16.55 -18.19
CA ASP A 741 -41.79 17.47 -17.28
C ASP A 741 -40.99 16.74 -16.20
N TYR A 742 -39.74 16.34 -16.53
CA TYR A 742 -38.74 16.09 -15.52
C TYR A 742 -38.46 17.38 -14.75
N ARG A 743 -38.80 17.41 -13.48
CA ARG A 743 -38.48 18.54 -12.62
C ARG A 743 -36.98 18.51 -12.31
N ILE A 744 -36.33 19.59 -12.65
CA ILE A 744 -34.90 19.75 -12.38
C ILE A 744 -34.77 20.72 -11.22
N THR A 745 -34.18 20.29 -10.11
CA THR A 745 -33.80 21.17 -9.00
C THR A 745 -32.31 21.49 -9.05
N TYR A 746 -31.98 22.70 -8.61
CA TYR A 746 -30.61 23.16 -8.52
C TYR A 746 -30.40 24.04 -7.29
N GLY A 747 -29.12 24.13 -6.86
CA GLY A 747 -28.80 24.88 -5.66
C GLY A 747 -27.32 24.93 -5.36
N ILE A 748 -27.07 25.40 -4.14
CA ILE A 748 -25.72 25.58 -3.61
C ILE A 748 -25.52 24.60 -2.45
N VAL A 749 -24.32 24.05 -2.34
CA VAL A 749 -23.91 23.20 -1.22
C VAL A 749 -22.59 23.68 -0.66
N THR A 750 -22.51 23.72 0.66
CA THR A 750 -21.25 23.96 1.37
C THR A 750 -21.04 22.94 2.45
N ARG A 751 -19.79 22.55 2.69
CA ARG A 751 -19.41 21.54 3.69
C ARG A 751 -18.12 21.94 4.37
N LEU A 752 -18.10 21.81 5.66
CA LEU A 752 -16.89 21.87 6.45
C LEU A 752 -16.65 20.47 7.03
N THR A 753 -15.60 19.81 6.61
CA THR A 753 -15.33 18.41 6.96
C THR A 753 -13.98 18.32 7.63
N TYR A 754 -13.94 17.60 8.74
CA TYR A 754 -12.72 17.18 9.39
C TYR A 754 -12.61 15.65 9.30
N ASP A 755 -11.61 15.18 8.58
CA ASP A 755 -11.40 13.77 8.24
C ASP A 755 -12.63 13.12 7.58
N ILE A 756 -13.34 12.28 8.33
CA ILE A 756 -14.51 11.54 7.84
C ILE A 756 -15.85 12.17 8.25
N ILE A 757 -15.83 13.16 9.17
CA ILE A 757 -17.06 13.77 9.68
C ILE A 757 -17.15 15.22 9.19
N GLY A 758 -18.28 15.58 8.61
CA GLY A 758 -18.54 16.93 8.13
C GLY A 758 -19.91 17.45 8.52
N ILE A 759 -19.99 18.76 8.62
CA ILE A 759 -21.25 19.51 8.65
C ILE A 759 -21.51 20.03 7.24
N TYR A 760 -22.71 19.89 6.74
CA TYR A 760 -23.08 20.45 5.45
C TYR A 760 -24.31 21.33 5.55
N ALA A 761 -24.39 22.28 4.65
CA ALA A 761 -25.59 23.07 4.37
C ALA A 761 -25.86 23.02 2.87
N ARG A 762 -27.11 22.73 2.51
CA ARG A 762 -27.59 22.66 1.14
C ARG A 762 -28.72 23.62 1.00
N TYR A 763 -28.66 24.55 0.03
CA TYR A 763 -29.67 25.54 -0.23
C TYR A 763 -30.20 25.40 -1.66
N ARG A 764 -31.48 25.12 -1.79
CA ARG A 764 -32.19 25.04 -3.07
C ARG A 764 -32.55 26.41 -3.55
N LEU A 765 -32.26 26.73 -4.80
CA LEU A 765 -32.55 28.04 -5.41
C LEU A 765 -33.95 28.13 -5.99
N GLU A 766 -34.58 27.02 -6.25
CA GLU A 766 -35.92 26.92 -6.80
C GLU A 766 -36.98 26.60 -5.73
N ASP A 767 -38.23 27.10 -5.94
CA ASP A 767 -39.41 26.70 -5.17
C ASP A 767 -40.07 25.46 -5.77
N LEU A 768 -40.55 24.60 -4.89
CA LEU A 768 -41.35 23.44 -5.28
C LEU A 768 -42.82 23.90 -5.39
N GLY A 769 -43.43 23.73 -6.55
CA GLY A 769 -44.85 24.04 -6.82
C GLY A 769 -45.07 24.71 -8.16
N LYS A 770 -46.22 24.48 -8.82
CA LYS A 770 -46.65 25.24 -9.99
C LYS A 770 -47.15 26.59 -9.49
N ASP A 771 -46.55 27.66 -9.96
CA ASP A 771 -46.91 29.05 -9.71
C ASP A 771 -47.05 29.47 -8.22
N PRO A 772 -45.94 29.56 -7.46
CA PRO A 772 -46.05 30.24 -6.17
C PRO A 772 -46.33 31.71 -6.38
N ALA A 773 -47.23 32.28 -5.59
CA ALA A 773 -47.41 33.73 -5.57
C ALA A 773 -46.07 34.42 -5.27
N PRO A 774 -45.75 35.55 -5.91
CA PRO A 774 -44.45 36.20 -5.73
C PRO A 774 -44.14 36.42 -4.23
N GLY A 775 -43.02 35.84 -3.77
CA GLY A 775 -42.53 35.96 -2.39
C GLY A 775 -42.89 34.83 -1.42
N LYS A 776 -43.58 33.77 -1.85
CA LYS A 776 -43.98 32.66 -1.01
C LYS A 776 -43.02 31.46 -1.22
N VAL A 777 -42.41 30.98 -0.15
CA VAL A 777 -41.57 29.77 -0.13
C VAL A 777 -42.42 28.62 0.40
N LEU A 778 -42.75 27.66 -0.45
CA LEU A 778 -43.66 26.56 -0.08
C LEU A 778 -42.99 25.53 0.83
N LEU A 779 -41.76 25.07 0.52
CA LEU A 779 -41.02 24.13 1.34
C LEU A 779 -39.67 24.70 1.79
N PRO A 780 -39.11 24.24 2.92
CA PRO A 780 -37.79 24.68 3.35
C PRO A 780 -36.74 24.52 2.27
N ARG A 781 -36.08 25.61 1.90
CA ARG A 781 -34.98 25.58 0.92
C ARG A 781 -33.63 25.19 1.51
N LEU A 782 -33.47 25.37 2.82
CA LEU A 782 -32.23 25.11 3.53
C LEU A 782 -32.30 23.77 4.24
N THR A 783 -31.36 22.88 3.96
CA THR A 783 -31.11 21.63 4.69
C THR A 783 -29.74 21.71 5.34
N VAL A 784 -29.67 21.47 6.64
CA VAL A 784 -28.40 21.41 7.38
C VAL A 784 -28.26 20.03 8.00
N GLY A 785 -27.06 19.48 7.97
CA GLY A 785 -26.86 18.12 8.47
C GLY A 785 -25.42 17.74 8.73
N LEU A 786 -25.28 16.48 9.14
CA LEU A 786 -24.01 15.82 9.31
C LEU A 786 -23.76 14.88 8.12
N GLN A 787 -22.49 14.73 7.77
CA GLN A 787 -22.06 13.85 6.69
C GLN A 787 -20.87 13.03 7.16
N LEU A 788 -20.90 11.74 6.82
CA LEU A 788 -19.75 10.86 6.86
C LEU A 788 -19.21 10.69 5.45
N GLN A 789 -17.90 10.71 5.28
CA GLN A 789 -17.23 10.42 4.00
C GLN A 789 -16.09 9.43 4.21
N PHE A 790 -15.95 8.43 3.33
CA PHE A 790 -15.01 7.33 3.41
C PHE A 790 -14.18 7.22 2.14
#